data_6d848ec7cf7af838b64e5b9e054a10b0
#
_entry.id   6d848ec7cf7af838b64e5b9e054a10b0
#
_cell.length_a   1.000
_cell.length_b   1.000
_cell.length_c   1.000
_cell.angle_alpha   90.00
_cell.angle_beta   90.00
_cell.angle_gamma   90.00
#
_symmetry.space_group_name_H-M   'P 1'
#
loop_
_entity.id
_entity.type
_entity.pdbx_description
1 polymer ?
#
loop_
_entity_poly.entity_id
_entity_poly.type
_entity_poly.pdbx_seq_one_letter_code
_entity_poly.pdbx_strand_id
1 'polypeptide(L)'
;MKKTALIMIITAAAGLVGCKSEPQTEKQFDWVVDRFDDIKVLRYQVPDFDTLSLDEKKLIYYLNQAALCGRDILFDQNGRYNLRIRRTLEAIEQGYTGDRNSDEFKKFEKYLKKVWFANGIHHHYSLDKFLPEFSESYFDELIAATPAEYFPQDFKPSVEAIIAEIKPVMFDPTLFPKRTNQAAGADMIATSANNYYEGVTQQEVEDYYKKIIDPNDSTPISYGLNSKLMKENGQIVDKTWKVDGMYSAAIEKIVYWLEQASSVAKGAQKQTIDELIGYYRSGNLSQFDTYSISWVQDTLSKVDFVNGFIETYGDPLGYRASWEGLVNFRDEEATRRTETISAEAQWFEDHSPIDPKYRKEKVKGVSAKVITATILGGDCYPATPIGINLPNADWIRKDYGSKSVTIENITHAYNEAAKGNGFLEEFIYDPADIELQKRYGELSDNLHTDLHECLGHGSGQLAPGVKADALKNYGSTLEEARADLFALYYLGDPKLVELGLVPSFDAAKAQYLHYILNGMMTQLARIQPGKDVEEAHMRNRMLIAMWCYEKGQQGEGEPVIKKVTHDGKTYIEVTDYERLRELFGELLCEIQRIKSEGDYEAGKTLVETYGVKVDQNLHNEVLKRYSNLNIEPYSGFVNPVYKPVMEKGEITDVKVEYTEGYKDQMLRYSKDYSFLPSVN
;
A
#
# COMPACT_ATOMS: atom_id res chain seq x y z
N MET A 1 -81.85 -8.24 55.05
CA MET A 1 -81.65 -6.79 55.19
C MET A 1 -80.24 -6.47 54.80
N LYS A 2 -80.09 -5.51 53.99
CA LYS A 2 -78.89 -4.92 53.25
C LYS A 2 -78.66 -5.54 51.89
N LYS A 3 -79.20 -4.82 50.88
CA LYS A 3 -78.95 -4.95 49.47
C LYS A 3 -77.57 -4.41 49.17
N THR A 4 -76.75 -5.15 48.42
CA THR A 4 -75.54 -4.63 47.87
C THR A 4 -75.65 -4.65 46.34
N ALA A 5 -75.52 -3.45 45.74
CA ALA A 5 -75.65 -3.24 44.32
C ALA A 5 -74.29 -3.61 43.64
N LEU A 6 -74.44 -4.38 42.56
CA LEU A 6 -73.32 -4.77 41.70
C LEU A 6 -73.20 -3.71 40.60
N ILE A 7 -72.10 -2.94 40.61
CA ILE A 7 -71.70 -1.98 39.55
C ILE A 7 -70.85 -2.74 38.53
N MET A 8 -71.38 -2.92 37.32
CA MET A 8 -70.64 -3.39 36.14
C MET A 8 -69.82 -2.25 35.63
N ILE A 9 -68.47 -2.37 35.66
CA ILE A 9 -67.54 -1.51 34.95
C ILE A 9 -67.21 -2.18 33.62
N ILE A 10 -67.69 -1.60 32.51
CA ILE A 10 -67.31 -1.96 31.15
C ILE A 10 -65.95 -1.30 30.86
N THR A 11 -64.86 -2.08 30.82
CA THR A 11 -63.55 -1.66 30.35
C THR A 11 -63.49 -1.86 28.85
N ALA A 12 -63.49 -0.79 28.10
CA ALA A 12 -63.17 -0.78 26.66
C ALA A 12 -61.67 -1.05 26.49
N ALA A 13 -61.33 -2.24 25.98
CA ALA A 13 -59.97 -2.54 25.56
C ALA A 13 -59.71 -1.89 24.20
N ALA A 14 -58.99 -0.74 24.19
CA ALA A 14 -58.41 -0.20 22.98
C ALA A 14 -57.18 -1.05 22.62
N GLY A 15 -57.30 -1.80 21.54
CA GLY A 15 -56.19 -2.56 20.96
C GLY A 15 -55.13 -1.65 20.41
N LEU A 16 -54.03 -1.52 21.13
CA LEU A 16 -52.78 -1.01 20.61
C LEU A 16 -52.18 -2.09 19.69
N VAL A 17 -52.40 -1.94 18.38
CA VAL A 17 -51.60 -2.65 17.37
C VAL A 17 -50.19 -2.07 17.45
N GLY A 18 -49.34 -2.70 18.26
CA GLY A 18 -47.90 -2.45 18.25
C GLY A 18 -47.39 -2.99 16.91
N CYS A 19 -47.05 -2.08 15.98
CA CYS A 19 -46.13 -2.44 14.91
C CYS A 19 -44.85 -2.92 15.56
N LYS A 20 -44.61 -4.22 15.57
CA LYS A 20 -43.28 -4.77 15.72
C LYS A 20 -42.54 -4.34 14.47
N SER A 21 -41.67 -3.30 14.59
CA SER A 21 -40.57 -3.11 13.66
C SER A 21 -39.75 -4.40 13.71
N GLU A 22 -39.77 -5.15 12.63
CA GLU A 22 -38.73 -6.20 12.42
C GLU A 22 -37.37 -5.54 12.65
N PRO A 23 -36.45 -6.20 13.36
CA PRO A 23 -35.10 -5.68 13.45
C PRO A 23 -34.62 -5.58 12.01
N GLN A 24 -34.33 -4.35 11.57
CA GLN A 24 -33.53 -4.15 10.35
C GLN A 24 -32.24 -4.91 10.62
N THR A 25 -32.06 -6.05 9.94
CA THR A 25 -30.75 -6.67 9.81
C THR A 25 -29.86 -5.60 9.23
N GLU A 26 -28.91 -5.09 10.00
CA GLU A 26 -27.84 -4.21 9.49
C GLU A 26 -27.28 -4.90 8.27
N LYS A 27 -27.38 -4.23 7.13
CA LYS A 27 -26.89 -4.80 5.88
C LYS A 27 -25.39 -4.94 6.05
N GLN A 28 -24.91 -6.18 6.11
CA GLN A 28 -23.48 -6.47 6.27
C GLN A 28 -22.70 -5.68 5.21
N PHE A 29 -21.62 -5.01 5.63
CA PHE A 29 -20.80 -4.24 4.72
C PHE A 29 -20.13 -5.17 3.71
N ASP A 30 -20.19 -4.82 2.45
CA ASP A 30 -19.64 -5.62 1.35
C ASP A 30 -18.17 -5.24 1.12
N TRP A 31 -17.28 -5.99 1.75
CA TRP A 31 -15.84 -5.76 1.69
C TRP A 31 -15.21 -6.14 0.36
N VAL A 32 -15.80 -7.07 -0.39
CA VAL A 32 -15.30 -7.56 -1.69
C VAL A 32 -16.24 -7.13 -2.79
N VAL A 33 -15.78 -6.29 -3.70
CA VAL A 33 -16.63 -5.71 -4.75
C VAL A 33 -16.44 -6.33 -6.13
N ASP A 34 -15.27 -6.93 -6.40
CA ASP A 34 -15.00 -7.60 -7.68
C ASP A 34 -13.89 -8.65 -7.53
N ARG A 35 -13.86 -9.62 -8.44
CA ARG A 35 -12.79 -10.64 -8.57
C ARG A 35 -12.57 -10.91 -10.04
N PHE A 36 -11.33 -10.87 -10.49
CA PHE A 36 -10.95 -11.20 -11.86
C PHE A 36 -9.47 -11.61 -11.91
N ASP A 37 -9.16 -12.65 -12.68
CA ASP A 37 -7.83 -13.22 -12.80
C ASP A 37 -7.26 -13.58 -11.41
N ASP A 38 -6.11 -13.04 -11.05
CA ASP A 38 -5.43 -13.20 -9.77
C ASP A 38 -5.63 -12.02 -8.80
N ILE A 39 -6.67 -11.20 -9.07
CA ILE A 39 -6.93 -9.95 -8.35
C ILE A 39 -8.30 -9.97 -7.66
N LYS A 40 -8.31 -9.50 -6.42
CA LYS A 40 -9.50 -9.20 -5.63
C LYS A 40 -9.60 -7.70 -5.37
N VAL A 41 -10.73 -7.09 -5.71
CA VAL A 41 -10.98 -5.67 -5.43
C VAL A 41 -11.84 -5.54 -4.19
N LEU A 42 -11.35 -4.77 -3.25
CA LEU A 42 -11.94 -4.55 -1.93
C LEU A 42 -12.56 -3.15 -1.84
N ARG A 43 -13.32 -2.96 -0.78
CA ARG A 43 -13.83 -1.67 -0.33
C ARG A 43 -13.33 -1.43 1.09
N TYR A 44 -13.04 -0.19 1.44
CA TYR A 44 -12.68 0.21 2.79
C TYR A 44 -13.67 1.22 3.36
N GLN A 45 -13.82 1.23 4.67
CA GLN A 45 -14.62 2.22 5.39
C GLN A 45 -13.74 3.39 5.85
N VAL A 46 -14.38 4.50 6.12
CA VAL A 46 -13.75 5.72 6.67
C VAL A 46 -14.43 5.99 8.03
N PRO A 47 -14.04 5.26 9.09
CA PRO A 47 -14.60 5.45 10.41
C PRO A 47 -14.37 6.89 10.89
N ASP A 48 -15.22 7.36 11.79
CA ASP A 48 -15.15 8.68 12.45
C ASP A 48 -15.22 9.90 11.52
N PHE A 49 -15.45 9.73 10.21
CA PHE A 49 -15.60 10.85 9.28
C PHE A 49 -16.73 11.82 9.71
N ASP A 50 -17.81 11.27 10.22
CA ASP A 50 -18.96 12.09 10.67
C ASP A 50 -18.64 12.96 11.89
N THR A 51 -17.61 12.63 12.66
CA THR A 51 -17.15 13.39 13.83
C THR A 51 -16.33 14.64 13.48
N LEU A 52 -15.88 14.72 12.22
CA LEU A 52 -15.06 15.83 11.73
C LEU A 52 -15.89 17.13 11.65
N SER A 53 -15.22 18.25 11.90
CA SER A 53 -15.83 19.57 11.68
C SER A 53 -16.13 19.82 10.20
N LEU A 54 -17.03 20.74 9.91
CA LEU A 54 -17.37 21.10 8.53
C LEU A 54 -16.15 21.58 7.73
N ASP A 55 -15.25 22.35 8.35
CA ASP A 55 -14.02 22.83 7.69
C ASP A 55 -13.11 21.65 7.32
N GLU A 56 -12.95 20.65 8.22
CA GLU A 56 -12.16 19.44 7.95
C GLU A 56 -12.81 18.58 6.85
N LYS A 57 -14.13 18.41 6.88
CA LYS A 57 -14.87 17.71 5.81
C LYS A 57 -14.71 18.39 4.45
N LYS A 58 -14.79 19.72 4.39
CA LYS A 58 -14.54 20.51 3.17
C LYS A 58 -13.10 20.34 2.69
N LEU A 59 -12.15 20.44 3.60
CA LEU A 59 -10.73 20.26 3.29
C LEU A 59 -10.45 18.88 2.69
N ILE A 60 -10.95 17.82 3.31
CA ILE A 60 -10.83 16.44 2.80
C ILE A 60 -11.49 16.34 1.42
N TYR A 61 -12.68 16.88 1.23
CA TYR A 61 -13.36 16.84 -0.06
C TYR A 61 -12.51 17.49 -1.16
N TYR A 62 -11.96 18.68 -0.93
CA TYR A 62 -11.14 19.38 -1.92
C TYR A 62 -9.80 18.66 -2.19
N LEU A 63 -9.15 18.15 -1.16
CA LEU A 63 -7.92 17.37 -1.31
C LEU A 63 -8.18 16.04 -2.04
N ASN A 64 -9.32 15.39 -1.78
CA ASN A 64 -9.74 14.18 -2.50
C ASN A 64 -9.92 14.45 -4.00
N GLN A 65 -10.54 15.59 -4.37
CA GLN A 65 -10.66 16.01 -5.76
C GLN A 65 -9.27 16.22 -6.40
N ALA A 66 -8.36 16.90 -5.70
CA ALA A 66 -6.98 17.09 -6.18
C ALA A 66 -6.26 15.76 -6.39
N ALA A 67 -6.42 14.80 -5.47
CA ALA A 67 -5.82 13.47 -5.56
C ALA A 67 -6.31 12.65 -6.77
N LEU A 68 -7.54 12.84 -7.21
CA LEU A 68 -8.09 12.12 -8.36
C LEU A 68 -7.70 12.76 -9.71
N CYS A 69 -7.39 14.07 -9.73
CA CYS A 69 -7.05 14.78 -10.96
C CYS A 69 -5.76 14.31 -11.63
N GLY A 70 -4.85 13.67 -10.89
CA GLY A 70 -3.60 13.14 -11.43
C GLY A 70 -3.70 11.75 -12.07
N ARG A 71 -4.87 11.13 -12.12
CA ARG A 71 -5.06 9.75 -12.62
C ARG A 71 -4.43 9.51 -13.99
N ASP A 72 -4.65 10.41 -14.95
CA ASP A 72 -4.12 10.25 -16.31
C ASP A 72 -2.60 10.33 -16.36
N ILE A 73 -1.98 11.09 -15.45
CA ILE A 73 -0.52 11.25 -15.39
C ILE A 73 0.14 9.89 -15.18
N LEU A 74 -0.34 9.09 -14.23
CA LEU A 74 0.24 7.78 -13.96
C LEU A 74 0.09 6.81 -15.13
N PHE A 75 -1.07 6.81 -15.82
CA PHE A 75 -1.24 5.99 -17.03
C PHE A 75 -0.21 6.35 -18.12
N ASP A 76 0.05 7.64 -18.34
CA ASP A 76 1.05 8.08 -19.31
C ASP A 76 2.48 7.77 -18.87
N GLN A 77 2.80 7.96 -17.59
CA GLN A 77 4.11 7.61 -17.00
C GLN A 77 4.42 6.12 -17.14
N ASN A 78 3.43 5.24 -16.93
CA ASN A 78 3.58 3.79 -17.04
C ASN A 78 3.73 3.30 -18.50
N GLY A 79 3.42 4.12 -19.50
CA GLY A 79 3.64 3.78 -20.90
C GLY A 79 2.95 4.75 -21.85
N ARG A 80 3.68 5.21 -22.86
CA ARG A 80 3.23 6.23 -23.84
C ARG A 80 1.94 5.87 -24.60
N TYR A 81 1.55 4.60 -24.61
CA TYR A 81 0.34 4.13 -25.32
C TYR A 81 -0.84 3.90 -24.37
N ASN A 82 -0.61 3.90 -23.06
CA ASN A 82 -1.60 3.47 -22.08
C ASN A 82 -2.87 4.31 -22.07
N LEU A 83 -2.79 5.64 -22.25
CA LEU A 83 -3.98 6.50 -22.33
C LEU A 83 -4.84 6.15 -23.55
N ARG A 84 -4.22 5.94 -24.71
CA ARG A 84 -4.93 5.54 -25.95
C ARG A 84 -5.56 4.16 -25.81
N ILE A 85 -4.84 3.20 -25.27
CA ILE A 85 -5.32 1.84 -25.02
C ILE A 85 -6.50 1.89 -24.06
N ARG A 86 -6.35 2.50 -22.88
CA ARG A 86 -7.41 2.61 -21.88
C ARG A 86 -8.68 3.24 -22.48
N ARG A 87 -8.55 4.39 -23.12
CA ARG A 87 -9.69 5.13 -23.69
C ARG A 87 -10.37 4.36 -24.83
N THR A 88 -9.62 3.60 -25.63
CA THR A 88 -10.19 2.71 -26.64
C THR A 88 -11.01 1.60 -25.99
N LEU A 89 -10.46 0.94 -24.95
CA LEU A 89 -11.16 -0.12 -24.23
C LEU A 89 -12.41 0.40 -23.52
N GLU A 90 -12.34 1.59 -22.91
CA GLU A 90 -13.48 2.27 -22.29
C GLU A 90 -14.56 2.67 -23.29
N ALA A 91 -14.19 3.12 -24.49
CA ALA A 91 -15.13 3.40 -25.59
C ALA A 91 -15.89 2.14 -26.02
N ILE A 92 -15.18 1.02 -26.17
CA ILE A 92 -15.79 -0.28 -26.47
C ILE A 92 -16.72 -0.69 -25.32
N GLU A 93 -16.27 -0.63 -24.06
CA GLU A 93 -17.10 -1.01 -22.91
C GLU A 93 -18.41 -0.22 -22.84
N GLN A 94 -18.38 1.07 -23.18
CA GLN A 94 -19.56 1.91 -23.15
C GLN A 94 -20.45 1.79 -24.39
N GLY A 95 -19.84 1.59 -25.59
CA GLY A 95 -20.53 1.69 -26.85
C GLY A 95 -20.83 0.37 -27.59
N TYR A 96 -20.21 -0.75 -27.19
CA TYR A 96 -20.39 -2.02 -27.90
C TYR A 96 -21.82 -2.51 -27.87
N THR A 97 -22.37 -2.79 -29.06
CA THR A 97 -23.77 -3.19 -29.25
C THR A 97 -23.98 -4.69 -29.48
N GLY A 98 -22.91 -5.48 -29.48
CA GLY A 98 -22.97 -6.93 -29.71
C GLY A 98 -23.26 -7.73 -28.41
N ASP A 99 -22.98 -9.05 -28.49
CA ASP A 99 -23.24 -9.96 -27.36
C ASP A 99 -22.20 -9.83 -26.23
N ARG A 100 -22.60 -9.16 -25.14
CA ARG A 100 -21.79 -8.98 -23.94
C ARG A 100 -21.67 -10.24 -23.07
N ASN A 101 -22.45 -11.29 -23.34
CA ASN A 101 -22.41 -12.54 -22.58
C ASN A 101 -21.46 -13.57 -23.21
N SER A 102 -20.93 -13.30 -24.40
CA SER A 102 -19.97 -14.18 -25.08
C SER A 102 -18.70 -14.36 -24.27
N ASP A 103 -18.02 -15.49 -24.41
CA ASP A 103 -16.77 -15.76 -23.70
C ASP A 103 -15.65 -14.80 -24.16
N GLU A 104 -15.63 -14.39 -25.43
CA GLU A 104 -14.67 -13.41 -25.93
C GLU A 104 -14.91 -12.03 -25.31
N PHE A 105 -16.16 -11.59 -25.10
CA PHE A 105 -16.44 -10.32 -24.44
C PHE A 105 -16.04 -10.36 -22.95
N LYS A 106 -16.26 -11.47 -22.26
CA LYS A 106 -15.79 -11.64 -20.85
C LYS A 106 -14.26 -11.56 -20.73
N LYS A 107 -13.52 -12.11 -21.72
CA LYS A 107 -12.06 -11.96 -21.79
C LYS A 107 -11.65 -10.50 -22.05
N PHE A 108 -12.39 -9.79 -22.87
CA PHE A 108 -12.21 -8.36 -23.09
C PHE A 108 -12.43 -7.56 -21.80
N GLU A 109 -13.55 -7.78 -21.10
CA GLU A 109 -13.82 -7.13 -19.81
C GLU A 109 -12.71 -7.42 -18.79
N LYS A 110 -12.24 -8.67 -18.71
CA LYS A 110 -11.13 -9.05 -17.84
C LYS A 110 -9.86 -8.25 -18.17
N TYR A 111 -9.51 -8.14 -19.45
CA TYR A 111 -8.34 -7.37 -19.87
C TYR A 111 -8.49 -5.87 -19.54
N LEU A 112 -9.66 -5.28 -19.78
CA LEU A 112 -9.95 -3.90 -19.40
C LEU A 112 -9.79 -3.67 -17.88
N LYS A 113 -10.34 -4.58 -17.06
CA LYS A 113 -10.19 -4.52 -15.60
C LYS A 113 -8.72 -4.60 -15.16
N LYS A 114 -7.91 -5.45 -15.80
CA LYS A 114 -6.46 -5.53 -15.57
C LYS A 114 -5.74 -4.24 -15.95
N VAL A 115 -6.08 -3.63 -17.09
CA VAL A 115 -5.51 -2.33 -17.51
C VAL A 115 -5.83 -1.21 -16.53
N TRP A 116 -7.04 -1.15 -16.02
CA TRP A 116 -7.41 -0.20 -14.97
C TRP A 116 -6.63 -0.45 -13.68
N PHE A 117 -6.52 -1.71 -13.26
CA PHE A 117 -5.88 -2.07 -11.99
C PHE A 117 -4.38 -1.79 -12.01
N ALA A 118 -3.73 -2.08 -13.10
CA ALA A 118 -2.28 -1.88 -13.25
C ALA A 118 -1.89 -0.46 -13.69
N ASN A 119 -2.85 0.44 -13.90
CA ASN A 119 -2.63 1.75 -14.51
C ASN A 119 -1.84 1.64 -15.83
N GLY A 120 -2.17 0.63 -16.67
CA GLY A 120 -1.52 0.33 -17.93
C GLY A 120 -1.54 -1.14 -18.29
N ILE A 121 -0.76 -1.53 -19.29
CA ILE A 121 -0.72 -2.90 -19.86
C ILE A 121 0.31 -3.83 -19.20
N HIS A 122 0.93 -3.40 -18.11
CA HIS A 122 1.93 -4.19 -17.38
C HIS A 122 1.42 -4.50 -15.97
N HIS A 123 1.66 -5.73 -15.53
CA HIS A 123 1.24 -6.18 -14.22
C HIS A 123 1.79 -5.28 -13.11
N HIS A 124 0.94 -4.86 -12.18
CA HIS A 124 1.28 -3.86 -11.16
C HIS A 124 2.46 -4.28 -10.27
N TYR A 125 2.65 -5.59 -10.04
CA TYR A 125 3.70 -6.13 -9.18
C TYR A 125 4.91 -6.67 -9.96
N SER A 126 4.71 -7.61 -10.92
CA SER A 126 5.81 -8.20 -11.69
C SER A 126 6.39 -7.27 -12.75
N LEU A 127 5.67 -6.23 -13.13
CA LEU A 127 5.99 -5.26 -14.17
C LEU A 127 6.05 -5.87 -15.59
N ASP A 128 5.68 -7.14 -15.74
CA ASP A 128 5.63 -7.83 -17.04
C ASP A 128 4.34 -7.45 -17.79
N LYS A 129 4.44 -7.36 -19.12
CA LYS A 129 3.28 -7.11 -19.94
C LYS A 129 2.32 -8.31 -19.90
N PHE A 130 1.04 -8.05 -19.68
CA PHE A 130 -0.01 -9.03 -19.84
C PHE A 130 -0.70 -8.88 -21.19
N LEU A 131 -1.01 -9.99 -21.84
CA LEU A 131 -1.62 -10.02 -23.16
C LEU A 131 -3.15 -10.18 -23.07
N PRO A 132 -3.93 -9.66 -24.06
CA PRO A 132 -5.33 -10.00 -24.19
C PRO A 132 -5.52 -11.51 -24.37
N GLU A 133 -6.54 -12.08 -23.75
CA GLU A 133 -6.94 -13.48 -23.95
C GLU A 133 -7.98 -13.66 -25.07
N PHE A 134 -8.55 -12.55 -25.55
CA PHE A 134 -9.38 -12.51 -26.74
C PHE A 134 -8.52 -12.31 -28.00
N SER A 135 -9.03 -12.71 -29.17
CA SER A 135 -8.26 -12.67 -30.42
C SER A 135 -8.18 -11.27 -31.02
N GLU A 136 -7.15 -11.01 -31.85
CA GLU A 136 -7.03 -9.78 -32.63
C GLU A 136 -8.22 -9.56 -33.55
N SER A 137 -8.76 -10.63 -34.18
CA SER A 137 -9.94 -10.53 -35.03
C SER A 137 -11.18 -10.11 -34.22
N TYR A 138 -11.31 -10.60 -32.97
CA TYR A 138 -12.40 -10.17 -32.12
C TYR A 138 -12.24 -8.70 -31.66
N PHE A 139 -11.01 -8.23 -31.49
CA PHE A 139 -10.77 -6.80 -31.26
C PHE A 139 -11.25 -5.94 -32.42
N ASP A 140 -10.99 -6.37 -33.69
CA ASP A 140 -11.50 -5.68 -34.86
C ASP A 140 -13.05 -5.67 -34.91
N GLU A 141 -13.69 -6.77 -34.53
CA GLU A 141 -15.16 -6.84 -34.41
C GLU A 141 -15.70 -5.89 -33.36
N LEU A 142 -15.06 -5.81 -32.19
CA LEU A 142 -15.41 -4.87 -31.09
C LEU A 142 -15.34 -3.42 -31.60
N ILE A 143 -14.26 -3.05 -32.27
CA ILE A 143 -14.07 -1.71 -32.83
C ILE A 143 -15.17 -1.40 -33.87
N ALA A 144 -15.43 -2.33 -34.82
CA ALA A 144 -16.43 -2.14 -35.86
C ALA A 144 -17.88 -2.05 -35.32
N ALA A 145 -18.17 -2.71 -34.20
CA ALA A 145 -19.48 -2.70 -33.54
C ALA A 145 -19.65 -1.59 -32.52
N THR A 146 -18.63 -0.73 -32.29
CA THR A 146 -18.69 0.41 -31.37
C THR A 146 -18.94 1.70 -32.18
N PRO A 147 -20.02 2.45 -31.93
CA PRO A 147 -20.30 3.69 -32.62
C PRO A 147 -19.19 4.74 -32.42
N ALA A 148 -18.90 5.50 -33.49
CA ALA A 148 -17.77 6.43 -33.55
C ALA A 148 -17.80 7.52 -32.44
N GLU A 149 -18.99 7.91 -31.99
CA GLU A 149 -19.19 8.92 -30.95
C GLU A 149 -18.67 8.52 -29.54
N TYR A 150 -18.40 7.23 -29.31
CA TYR A 150 -17.80 6.76 -28.05
C TYR A 150 -16.29 6.93 -28.00
N PHE A 151 -15.63 7.01 -29.19
CA PHE A 151 -14.18 7.20 -29.22
C PHE A 151 -13.79 8.66 -28.94
N PRO A 152 -12.64 8.89 -28.29
CA PRO A 152 -12.16 10.24 -28.00
C PRO A 152 -12.02 11.11 -29.24
N GLN A 153 -12.46 12.38 -29.17
CA GLN A 153 -12.37 13.34 -30.26
C GLN A 153 -10.93 13.76 -30.62
N ASP A 154 -10.01 13.57 -29.68
CA ASP A 154 -8.57 13.82 -29.83
C ASP A 154 -7.79 12.66 -30.48
N PHE A 155 -8.47 11.58 -30.91
CA PHE A 155 -7.85 10.51 -31.69
C PHE A 155 -7.54 11.05 -33.12
N LYS A 156 -6.28 11.46 -33.29
CA LYS A 156 -5.79 12.07 -34.53
C LYS A 156 -4.70 11.18 -35.16
N PRO A 157 -4.66 11.06 -36.52
CA PRO A 157 -5.53 11.72 -37.48
C PRO A 157 -6.94 11.11 -37.60
N SER A 158 -7.14 9.85 -37.14
CA SER A 158 -8.43 9.15 -37.09
C SER A 158 -8.42 8.06 -36.04
N VAL A 159 -9.59 7.49 -35.72
CA VAL A 159 -9.73 6.33 -34.83
C VAL A 159 -8.95 5.14 -35.37
N GLU A 160 -9.07 4.85 -36.70
CA GLU A 160 -8.39 3.73 -37.35
C GLU A 160 -6.87 3.84 -37.25
N ALA A 161 -6.33 5.05 -37.37
CA ALA A 161 -4.88 5.29 -37.24
C ALA A 161 -4.40 4.98 -35.80
N ILE A 162 -5.15 5.41 -34.78
CA ILE A 162 -4.84 5.08 -33.37
C ILE A 162 -4.95 3.59 -33.11
N ILE A 163 -6.00 2.92 -33.62
CA ILE A 163 -6.15 1.46 -33.47
C ILE A 163 -4.99 0.71 -34.16
N ALA A 164 -4.58 1.11 -35.35
CA ALA A 164 -3.44 0.51 -36.03
C ALA A 164 -2.12 0.66 -35.24
N GLU A 165 -1.98 1.75 -34.48
CA GLU A 165 -0.80 2.00 -33.61
C GLU A 165 -0.83 1.18 -32.33
N ILE A 166 -1.97 1.11 -31.63
CA ILE A 166 -2.04 0.45 -30.31
C ILE A 166 -2.23 -1.06 -30.40
N LYS A 167 -2.83 -1.58 -31.44
CA LYS A 167 -3.11 -3.02 -31.59
C LYS A 167 -1.85 -3.88 -31.50
N PRO A 168 -0.73 -3.63 -32.23
CA PRO A 168 0.50 -4.40 -32.03
C PRO A 168 1.08 -4.23 -30.62
N VAL A 169 0.94 -3.06 -30.00
CA VAL A 169 1.39 -2.84 -28.62
C VAL A 169 0.63 -3.74 -27.64
N MET A 170 -0.65 -3.98 -27.85
CA MET A 170 -1.46 -4.85 -27.00
C MET A 170 -1.16 -6.34 -27.23
N PHE A 171 -1.01 -6.79 -28.47
CA PHE A 171 -1.00 -8.22 -28.83
C PHE A 171 0.39 -8.82 -29.07
N ASP A 172 1.41 -8.04 -29.48
CA ASP A 172 2.75 -8.57 -29.71
C ASP A 172 3.52 -8.66 -28.40
N PRO A 173 3.85 -9.88 -27.89
CA PRO A 173 4.58 -10.05 -26.64
C PRO A 173 6.01 -9.48 -26.65
N THR A 174 6.57 -9.22 -27.83
CA THR A 174 7.94 -8.73 -27.97
C THR A 174 8.04 -7.20 -27.88
N LEU A 175 6.93 -6.49 -28.09
CA LEU A 175 6.88 -5.03 -27.97
C LEU A 175 6.62 -4.63 -26.53
N PHE A 176 7.53 -3.86 -25.95
CA PHE A 176 7.41 -3.34 -24.58
C PHE A 176 7.11 -4.45 -23.54
N PRO A 177 7.95 -5.50 -23.45
CA PRO A 177 7.64 -6.66 -22.62
C PRO A 177 7.65 -6.36 -21.11
N LYS A 178 8.29 -5.26 -20.70
CA LYS A 178 8.44 -4.89 -19.29
C LYS A 178 8.27 -3.40 -19.05
N ARG A 179 7.52 -3.01 -18.01
CA ARG A 179 7.32 -1.58 -17.66
C ARG A 179 8.63 -0.93 -17.25
N THR A 180 9.35 -1.57 -16.31
CA THR A 180 10.65 -1.12 -15.81
C THR A 180 11.58 -2.31 -15.81
N ASN A 181 12.66 -2.22 -16.58
CA ASN A 181 13.68 -3.28 -16.66
C ASN A 181 14.94 -2.83 -15.93
N GLN A 182 15.35 -3.61 -14.93
CA GLN A 182 16.57 -3.39 -14.15
C GLN A 182 17.57 -4.56 -14.30
N ALA A 183 17.46 -5.34 -15.39
CA ALA A 183 18.33 -6.49 -15.63
C ALA A 183 19.77 -6.03 -15.90
N ALA A 184 20.73 -6.67 -15.24
CA ALA A 184 22.15 -6.37 -15.44
C ALA A 184 22.59 -6.59 -16.89
N GLY A 185 23.31 -5.64 -17.46
CA GLY A 185 23.89 -5.70 -18.81
C GLY A 185 22.94 -5.30 -19.93
N ALA A 186 21.68 -4.93 -19.64
CA ALA A 186 20.77 -4.30 -20.59
C ALA A 186 20.86 -2.78 -20.50
N ASP A 187 20.55 -2.07 -21.60
CA ASP A 187 20.19 -0.65 -21.49
C ASP A 187 18.82 -0.56 -20.84
N MET A 188 18.80 -0.20 -19.56
CA MET A 188 17.59 -0.20 -18.75
C MET A 188 16.55 0.80 -19.26
N ILE A 189 16.96 1.88 -19.91
CA ILE A 189 16.06 2.88 -20.50
C ILE A 189 15.45 2.35 -21.80
N ALA A 190 16.27 1.88 -22.72
CA ALA A 190 15.81 1.42 -24.02
C ALA A 190 14.92 0.18 -23.94
N THR A 191 15.04 -0.60 -22.85
CA THR A 191 14.27 -1.85 -22.64
C THR A 191 13.09 -1.70 -21.67
N SER A 192 12.86 -0.50 -21.13
CA SER A 192 11.69 -0.17 -20.29
C SER A 192 10.59 0.48 -21.12
N ALA A 193 9.33 0.12 -20.84
CA ALA A 193 8.15 0.66 -21.50
C ALA A 193 7.64 1.97 -20.90
N ASN A 194 8.08 2.33 -19.68
CA ASN A 194 7.69 3.57 -19.03
C ASN A 194 8.04 4.81 -19.86
N ASN A 195 7.31 5.91 -19.66
CA ASN A 195 7.40 7.10 -20.48
C ASN A 195 8.22 8.24 -19.85
N TYR A 196 9.26 7.87 -19.09
CA TYR A 196 10.13 8.83 -18.43
C TYR A 196 11.25 9.36 -19.32
N TYR A 197 11.58 8.61 -20.38
CA TYR A 197 12.67 8.90 -21.29
C TYR A 197 12.23 8.73 -22.73
N GLU A 198 12.79 9.54 -23.64
CA GLU A 198 12.49 9.41 -25.08
C GLU A 198 13.69 9.75 -25.95
N GLY A 199 14.10 8.82 -26.82
CA GLY A 199 15.20 9.03 -27.77
C GLY A 199 16.58 9.18 -27.14
N VAL A 200 16.73 8.81 -25.85
CA VAL A 200 18.00 8.81 -25.11
C VAL A 200 18.38 7.40 -24.68
N THR A 201 19.67 7.13 -24.57
CA THR A 201 20.23 5.91 -24.01
C THR A 201 20.51 6.07 -22.50
N GLN A 202 20.68 4.96 -21.80
CA GLN A 202 21.08 4.99 -20.38
C GLN A 202 22.36 5.81 -20.18
N GLN A 203 23.38 5.59 -21.00
CA GLN A 203 24.65 6.31 -20.91
C GLN A 203 24.48 7.83 -21.07
N GLU A 204 23.64 8.26 -22.01
CA GLU A 204 23.37 9.70 -22.21
C GLU A 204 22.68 10.33 -21.01
N VAL A 205 21.78 9.60 -20.33
CA VAL A 205 21.11 10.07 -19.11
C VAL A 205 22.11 10.16 -17.96
N GLU A 206 22.90 9.13 -17.74
CA GLU A 206 23.93 9.12 -16.70
C GLU A 206 24.95 10.26 -16.91
N ASP A 207 25.41 10.48 -18.14
CA ASP A 207 26.32 11.57 -18.48
C ASP A 207 25.66 12.96 -18.30
N TYR A 208 24.35 13.07 -18.57
CA TYR A 208 23.60 14.30 -18.33
C TYR A 208 23.57 14.66 -16.84
N TYR A 209 23.16 13.72 -15.98
CA TYR A 209 23.07 13.97 -14.53
C TYR A 209 24.44 14.16 -13.89
N LYS A 210 25.45 13.42 -14.31
CA LYS A 210 26.82 13.60 -13.84
C LYS A 210 27.39 15.04 -14.07
N LYS A 211 26.87 15.74 -15.06
CA LYS A 211 27.28 17.12 -15.36
C LYS A 211 26.60 18.18 -14.49
N ILE A 212 25.36 17.91 -14.04
CA ILE A 212 24.54 18.90 -13.34
C ILE A 212 24.47 18.69 -11.84
N ILE A 213 24.73 17.46 -11.37
CA ILE A 213 24.74 17.15 -9.93
C ILE A 213 26.10 17.53 -9.35
N ASP A 214 26.10 18.42 -8.34
CA ASP A 214 27.27 18.68 -7.53
C ASP A 214 27.40 17.62 -6.42
N PRO A 215 28.43 16.77 -6.44
CA PRO A 215 28.60 15.73 -5.42
C PRO A 215 28.97 16.29 -4.03
N ASN A 216 29.29 17.59 -3.92
CA ASN A 216 29.58 18.25 -2.66
C ASN A 216 28.40 19.04 -2.09
N ASP A 217 27.27 19.07 -2.79
CA ASP A 217 26.04 19.69 -2.27
C ASP A 217 25.52 18.85 -1.09
N SER A 218 25.38 19.47 0.07
CA SER A 218 24.87 18.82 1.28
C SER A 218 23.33 18.79 1.35
N THR A 219 22.67 19.55 0.48
CA THR A 219 21.21 19.69 0.40
C THR A 219 20.71 19.60 -1.05
N PRO A 220 21.07 18.51 -1.78
CA PRO A 220 20.77 18.40 -3.20
C PRO A 220 19.27 18.29 -3.43
N ILE A 221 18.77 19.00 -4.44
CA ILE A 221 17.42 18.77 -4.94
C ILE A 221 17.30 17.37 -5.55
N SER A 222 16.11 16.81 -5.58
CA SER A 222 15.83 15.52 -6.22
C SER A 222 15.80 15.68 -7.75
N TYR A 223 16.97 15.77 -8.38
CA TYR A 223 17.11 16.03 -9.82
C TYR A 223 16.26 15.07 -10.66
N GLY A 224 15.47 15.62 -11.57
CA GLY A 224 14.64 14.85 -12.51
C GLY A 224 13.33 14.32 -11.95
N LEU A 225 13.01 14.57 -10.67
CA LEU A 225 11.84 14.01 -9.98
C LEU A 225 10.53 14.27 -10.73
N ASN A 226 10.36 15.46 -11.30
CA ASN A 226 9.13 15.92 -11.96
C ASN A 226 9.34 16.28 -13.44
N SER A 227 10.05 15.42 -14.17
CA SER A 227 10.34 15.70 -15.57
C SER A 227 10.49 14.46 -16.45
N LYS A 228 10.34 14.63 -17.77
CA LYS A 228 10.69 13.65 -18.78
C LYS A 228 11.94 14.12 -19.52
N LEU A 229 12.96 13.28 -19.61
CA LEU A 229 14.18 13.57 -20.38
C LEU A 229 14.04 13.02 -21.79
N MET A 230 14.22 13.87 -22.77
CA MET A 230 14.06 13.47 -24.17
C MET A 230 15.09 14.14 -25.09
N LYS A 231 15.27 13.57 -26.26
CA LYS A 231 16.15 14.15 -27.29
C LYS A 231 15.32 14.82 -28.37
N GLU A 232 15.42 16.14 -28.46
CA GLU A 232 14.83 16.96 -29.52
C GLU A 232 15.92 17.56 -30.39
N ASN A 233 15.85 17.35 -31.70
CA ASN A 233 16.83 17.87 -32.66
C ASN A 233 18.31 17.56 -32.26
N GLY A 234 18.53 16.40 -31.68
CA GLY A 234 19.86 15.93 -31.24
C GLY A 234 20.35 16.52 -29.91
N GLN A 235 19.55 17.35 -29.25
CA GLN A 235 19.84 17.90 -27.92
C GLN A 235 18.97 17.25 -26.85
N ILE A 236 19.55 17.01 -25.68
CA ILE A 236 18.81 16.54 -24.50
C ILE A 236 18.03 17.71 -23.91
N VAL A 237 16.71 17.49 -23.75
CA VAL A 237 15.78 18.47 -23.18
C VAL A 237 15.06 17.81 -22.00
N ASP A 238 14.95 18.56 -20.90
CA ASP A 238 14.24 18.14 -19.71
C ASP A 238 12.85 18.82 -19.65
N LYS A 239 11.79 18.03 -19.90
CA LYS A 239 10.38 18.50 -19.96
C LYS A 239 9.77 18.43 -18.56
N THR A 240 9.78 19.55 -17.87
CA THR A 240 9.21 19.65 -16.51
C THR A 240 7.70 19.49 -16.51
N TRP A 241 7.19 18.71 -15.56
CA TRP A 241 5.77 18.51 -15.28
C TRP A 241 5.28 19.63 -14.35
N LYS A 242 4.54 20.57 -14.93
CA LYS A 242 4.08 21.79 -14.23
C LYS A 242 2.96 22.46 -15.00
N VAL A 243 2.35 23.50 -14.40
CA VAL A 243 1.46 24.42 -15.14
C VAL A 243 2.23 25.04 -16.30
N ASP A 244 1.59 25.16 -17.46
CA ASP A 244 2.17 25.59 -18.74
C ASP A 244 3.36 24.71 -19.22
N GLY A 245 3.47 23.48 -18.70
CA GLY A 245 4.45 22.48 -19.11
C GLY A 245 3.81 21.17 -19.52
N MET A 246 4.56 20.09 -19.49
CA MET A 246 4.01 18.76 -19.69
C MET A 246 3.03 18.42 -18.55
N TYR A 247 1.92 17.76 -18.86
CA TYR A 247 0.79 17.44 -17.97
C TYR A 247 -0.01 18.64 -17.45
N SER A 248 0.16 19.85 -18.03
CA SER A 248 -0.49 21.10 -17.57
C SER A 248 -1.98 20.94 -17.34
N ALA A 249 -2.71 20.32 -18.28
CA ALA A 249 -4.17 20.20 -18.19
C ALA A 249 -4.66 19.45 -16.92
N ALA A 250 -3.92 18.44 -16.48
CA ALA A 250 -4.21 17.73 -15.22
C ALA A 250 -3.70 18.54 -14.01
N ILE A 251 -2.48 19.09 -14.09
CA ILE A 251 -1.87 19.84 -12.98
C ILE A 251 -2.67 21.11 -12.67
N GLU A 252 -3.23 21.82 -13.67
CA GLU A 252 -4.12 22.96 -13.44
C GLU A 252 -5.39 22.59 -12.65
N LYS A 253 -5.92 21.37 -12.86
CA LYS A 253 -7.05 20.87 -12.05
C LYS A 253 -6.64 20.53 -10.63
N ILE A 254 -5.45 19.95 -10.47
CA ILE A 254 -4.87 19.70 -9.13
C ILE A 254 -4.72 21.05 -8.40
N VAL A 255 -4.11 22.05 -9.03
CA VAL A 255 -3.93 23.39 -8.47
C VAL A 255 -5.27 24.04 -8.10
N TYR A 256 -6.26 23.98 -9.00
CA TYR A 256 -7.59 24.50 -8.70
C TYR A 256 -8.18 23.93 -7.41
N TRP A 257 -8.12 22.61 -7.23
CA TRP A 257 -8.65 21.96 -6.03
C TRP A 257 -7.78 22.24 -4.78
N LEU A 258 -6.47 22.35 -4.93
CA LEU A 258 -5.58 22.79 -3.85
C LEU A 258 -5.86 24.24 -3.41
N GLU A 259 -6.22 25.13 -4.32
CA GLU A 259 -6.67 26.49 -3.99
C GLU A 259 -7.98 26.49 -3.19
N GLN A 260 -8.94 25.61 -3.54
CA GLN A 260 -10.14 25.42 -2.73
C GLN A 260 -9.78 24.87 -1.33
N ALA A 261 -8.87 23.90 -1.24
CA ALA A 261 -8.36 23.35 0.02
C ALA A 261 -7.67 24.44 0.87
N SER A 262 -6.80 25.25 0.27
CA SER A 262 -6.13 26.38 0.93
C SER A 262 -7.11 27.40 1.50
N SER A 263 -8.27 27.60 0.85
CA SER A 263 -9.29 28.56 1.31
C SER A 263 -9.93 28.20 2.66
N VAL A 264 -9.93 26.92 3.04
CA VAL A 264 -10.49 26.40 4.30
C VAL A 264 -9.42 25.97 5.29
N ALA A 265 -8.21 25.68 4.83
CA ALA A 265 -7.06 25.30 5.67
C ALA A 265 -6.59 26.49 6.52
N LYS A 266 -5.93 26.18 7.66
CA LYS A 266 -5.47 27.20 8.62
C LYS A 266 -4.01 26.92 9.04
N GLY A 267 -3.32 27.97 9.51
CA GLY A 267 -1.99 27.86 10.10
C GLY A 267 -0.96 27.20 9.18
N ALA A 268 -0.19 26.27 9.73
CA ALA A 268 0.88 25.56 9.01
C ALA A 268 0.35 24.77 7.82
N GLN A 269 -0.82 24.13 7.95
CA GLN A 269 -1.41 23.35 6.85
C GLN A 269 -1.74 24.21 5.63
N LYS A 270 -2.27 25.43 5.85
CA LYS A 270 -2.51 26.38 4.75
C LYS A 270 -1.20 26.74 4.05
N GLN A 271 -0.16 27.05 4.82
CA GLN A 271 1.18 27.34 4.27
C GLN A 271 1.69 26.19 3.42
N THR A 272 1.62 24.96 3.93
CA THR A 272 2.05 23.75 3.21
C THR A 272 1.31 23.58 1.87
N ILE A 273 -0.02 23.81 1.85
CA ILE A 273 -0.81 23.75 0.61
C ILE A 273 -0.39 24.85 -0.37
N ASP A 274 -0.19 26.08 0.10
CA ASP A 274 0.21 27.21 -0.73
C ASP A 274 1.62 26.98 -1.34
N GLU A 275 2.55 26.39 -0.62
CA GLU A 275 3.89 26.02 -1.10
C GLU A 275 3.81 24.93 -2.17
N LEU A 276 2.94 23.91 -1.99
CA LEU A 276 2.69 22.88 -3.01
C LEU A 276 2.10 23.48 -4.29
N ILE A 277 1.16 24.42 -4.18
CA ILE A 277 0.62 25.17 -5.33
C ILE A 277 1.75 25.93 -6.05
N GLY A 278 2.64 26.57 -5.30
CA GLY A 278 3.83 27.25 -5.85
C GLY A 278 4.74 26.32 -6.64
N TYR A 279 5.00 25.13 -6.09
CA TYR A 279 5.75 24.08 -6.78
C TYR A 279 5.09 23.62 -8.07
N TYR A 280 3.81 23.29 -8.09
CA TYR A 280 3.12 22.88 -9.30
C TYR A 280 3.09 23.94 -10.40
N ARG A 281 3.06 25.23 -10.02
CA ARG A 281 3.13 26.33 -10.97
C ARG A 281 4.50 26.54 -11.55
N SER A 282 5.54 26.44 -10.74
CA SER A 282 6.91 26.71 -11.17
C SER A 282 7.64 25.48 -11.72
N GLY A 283 7.34 24.30 -11.20
CA GLY A 283 8.10 23.07 -11.40
C GLY A 283 9.46 23.06 -10.70
N ASN A 284 9.72 24.01 -9.81
CA ASN A 284 11.01 24.16 -9.13
C ASN A 284 11.15 23.19 -7.96
N LEU A 285 12.13 22.28 -8.05
CA LEU A 285 12.38 21.26 -7.03
C LEU A 285 12.83 21.82 -5.68
N SER A 286 13.49 22.99 -5.63
CA SER A 286 13.79 23.65 -4.34
C SER A 286 12.51 24.12 -3.62
N GLN A 287 11.44 24.44 -4.36
CA GLN A 287 10.12 24.72 -3.76
C GLN A 287 9.46 23.44 -3.27
N PHE A 288 9.69 22.32 -3.94
CA PHE A 288 9.23 21.00 -3.46
C PHE A 288 9.91 20.62 -2.15
N ASP A 289 11.21 20.90 -2.01
CA ASP A 289 11.95 20.73 -0.74
C ASP A 289 11.36 21.62 0.36
N THR A 290 11.04 22.90 0.05
CA THR A 290 10.39 23.81 1.01
C THR A 290 9.03 23.27 1.47
N TYR A 291 8.21 22.84 0.52
CA TYR A 291 6.94 22.16 0.83
C TYR A 291 7.15 20.92 1.70
N SER A 292 8.11 20.08 1.36
CA SER A 292 8.40 18.84 2.10
C SER A 292 8.82 19.12 3.55
N ILE A 293 9.63 20.16 3.79
CA ILE A 293 10.02 20.59 5.12
C ILE A 293 8.82 21.09 5.91
N SER A 294 8.00 21.99 5.33
CA SER A 294 6.78 22.48 5.98
C SER A 294 5.80 21.37 6.30
N TRP A 295 5.64 20.41 5.37
CA TRP A 295 4.79 19.24 5.55
C TRP A 295 5.26 18.36 6.71
N VAL A 296 6.56 18.07 6.81
CA VAL A 296 7.13 17.27 7.93
C VAL A 296 6.94 17.97 9.26
N GLN A 297 7.12 19.30 9.29
CA GLN A 297 7.02 20.09 10.52
C GLN A 297 5.58 20.29 11.01
N ASP A 298 4.58 20.14 10.12
CA ASP A 298 3.17 20.17 10.54
C ASP A 298 2.77 18.86 11.22
N THR A 299 2.95 18.80 12.52
CA THR A 299 2.60 17.65 13.36
C THR A 299 1.24 17.78 14.03
N LEU A 300 0.57 18.94 13.93
CA LEU A 300 -0.65 19.24 14.66
C LEU A 300 -1.92 19.10 13.83
N SER A 301 -1.85 19.26 12.52
CA SER A 301 -3.02 19.11 11.63
C SER A 301 -3.61 17.70 11.73
N LYS A 302 -4.93 17.64 11.91
CA LYS A 302 -5.68 16.38 11.97
C LYS A 302 -5.82 15.76 10.60
N VAL A 303 -6.14 16.57 9.58
CA VAL A 303 -6.18 16.16 8.16
C VAL A 303 -4.79 16.30 7.59
N ASP A 304 -4.34 15.29 6.84
CA ASP A 304 -3.03 15.30 6.18
C ASP A 304 -3.16 14.73 4.75
N PHE A 305 -2.14 14.93 3.93
CA PHE A 305 -2.19 14.49 2.55
C PHE A 305 -0.79 14.31 1.96
N VAL A 306 -0.69 13.45 0.96
CA VAL A 306 0.40 13.35 0.00
C VAL A 306 -0.17 13.71 -1.37
N ASN A 307 0.51 14.56 -2.12
CA ASN A 307 0.11 14.91 -3.48
C ASN A 307 1.34 15.42 -4.24
N GLY A 308 1.78 14.69 -5.25
CA GLY A 308 2.99 15.06 -5.97
C GLY A 308 3.59 13.93 -6.79
N PHE A 309 4.79 14.18 -7.26
CA PHE A 309 5.68 13.20 -7.87
C PHE A 309 6.57 12.67 -6.75
N ILE A 310 6.31 11.44 -6.26
CA ILE A 310 6.79 10.97 -4.96
C ILE A 310 7.75 9.77 -5.10
N GLU A 311 7.27 8.64 -5.65
CA GLU A 311 8.00 7.38 -5.65
C GLU A 311 8.79 7.13 -6.92
N THR A 312 10.07 6.82 -6.78
CA THR A 312 11.00 6.66 -7.92
C THR A 312 11.18 5.22 -8.39
N TYR A 313 10.49 4.24 -7.78
CA TYR A 313 10.60 2.82 -8.14
C TYR A 313 10.22 2.50 -9.60
N GLY A 314 9.37 3.34 -10.21
CA GLY A 314 8.98 3.21 -11.61
C GLY A 314 10.09 3.59 -12.60
N ASP A 315 11.11 4.33 -12.19
CA ASP A 315 12.26 4.70 -13.01
C ASP A 315 13.42 3.72 -12.79
N PRO A 316 13.96 3.05 -13.83
CA PRO A 316 15.07 2.14 -13.67
C PRO A 316 16.35 2.79 -13.13
N LEU A 317 16.52 4.11 -13.28
CA LEU A 317 17.64 4.87 -12.74
C LEU A 317 17.32 5.65 -11.45
N GLY A 318 16.06 5.65 -11.00
CA GLY A 318 15.65 6.25 -9.75
C GLY A 318 15.58 7.78 -9.72
N TYR A 319 15.55 8.47 -10.88
CA TYR A 319 15.45 9.92 -10.93
C TYR A 319 14.00 10.43 -10.98
N ARG A 320 13.12 9.75 -11.74
CA ARG A 320 11.75 10.20 -12.01
C ARG A 320 10.78 9.56 -11.05
N ALA A 321 9.88 10.39 -10.56
CA ALA A 321 8.86 9.90 -9.65
C ALA A 321 7.50 9.73 -10.32
N SER A 322 6.79 8.67 -9.94
CA SER A 322 5.39 8.47 -10.25
C SER A 322 4.52 9.49 -9.50
N TRP A 323 3.41 9.88 -10.13
CA TRP A 323 2.44 10.75 -9.47
C TRP A 323 1.60 9.98 -8.48
N GLU A 324 1.45 10.54 -7.27
CA GLU A 324 0.77 9.93 -6.14
C GLU A 324 -0.13 10.92 -5.41
N GLY A 325 -1.27 10.43 -4.91
CA GLY A 325 -2.17 11.18 -4.07
C GLY A 325 -2.77 10.31 -2.98
N LEU A 326 -2.66 10.74 -1.73
CA LEU A 326 -3.29 10.13 -0.57
C LEU A 326 -3.83 11.23 0.32
N VAL A 327 -5.09 11.13 0.74
CA VAL A 327 -5.67 12.04 1.74
C VAL A 327 -6.14 11.21 2.92
N ASN A 328 -5.87 11.72 4.11
CA ASN A 328 -6.14 11.01 5.34
C ASN A 328 -6.45 11.97 6.49
N PHE A 329 -6.90 11.42 7.58
CA PHE A 329 -6.91 12.12 8.86
C PHE A 329 -6.45 11.18 9.97
N ARG A 330 -5.99 11.77 11.07
CA ARG A 330 -5.45 11.03 12.21
C ARG A 330 -6.54 10.17 12.85
N ASP A 331 -6.23 8.89 13.03
CA ASP A 331 -6.97 8.01 13.91
C ASP A 331 -6.56 8.31 15.37
N GLU A 332 -7.45 8.94 16.12
CA GLU A 332 -7.13 9.41 17.48
C GLU A 332 -6.99 8.26 18.48
N GLU A 333 -7.69 7.15 18.28
CA GLU A 333 -7.61 5.99 19.17
C GLU A 333 -6.30 5.23 18.93
N ALA A 334 -6.03 4.89 17.69
CA ALA A 334 -4.80 4.18 17.31
C ALA A 334 -3.55 5.05 17.54
N THR A 335 -3.63 6.37 17.31
CA THR A 335 -2.53 7.29 17.62
C THR A 335 -2.20 7.32 19.12
N ARG A 336 -3.20 7.30 20.00
CA ARG A 336 -2.94 7.18 21.46
C ARG A 336 -2.21 5.89 21.82
N ARG A 337 -2.47 4.79 21.10
CA ARG A 337 -1.75 3.52 21.25
C ARG A 337 -0.26 3.70 20.96
N THR A 338 0.08 4.27 19.80
CA THR A 338 1.48 4.53 19.42
C THR A 338 2.16 5.58 20.28
N GLU A 339 1.45 6.61 20.73
CA GLU A 339 1.96 7.61 21.67
C GLU A 339 2.30 6.98 23.04
N THR A 340 1.46 6.07 23.53
CA THR A 340 1.73 5.32 24.77
C THR A 340 2.99 4.48 24.65
N ILE A 341 3.18 3.77 23.53
CA ILE A 341 4.39 3.00 23.22
C ILE A 341 5.61 3.92 23.17
N SER A 342 5.52 5.01 22.44
CA SER A 342 6.62 5.96 22.23
C SER A 342 7.04 6.68 23.52
N ALA A 343 6.09 6.96 24.40
CA ALA A 343 6.38 7.56 25.72
C ALA A 343 7.24 6.66 26.60
N GLU A 344 7.11 5.35 26.44
CA GLU A 344 7.89 4.34 27.18
C GLU A 344 9.15 3.87 26.42
N ALA A 345 9.51 4.50 25.30
CA ALA A 345 10.62 4.04 24.44
C ALA A 345 11.93 3.84 25.19
N GLN A 346 12.28 4.73 26.14
CA GLN A 346 13.47 4.58 26.96
C GLN A 346 13.38 3.36 27.87
N TRP A 347 12.20 3.10 28.47
CA TRP A 347 11.99 1.91 29.30
C TRP A 347 12.23 0.62 28.48
N PHE A 348 11.67 0.54 27.27
CA PHE A 348 11.86 -0.61 26.39
C PHE A 348 13.33 -0.80 25.97
N GLU A 349 14.05 0.28 25.69
CA GLU A 349 15.48 0.20 25.36
C GLU A 349 16.30 -0.31 26.55
N ASP A 350 16.06 0.24 27.75
CA ASP A 350 16.80 -0.09 28.96
C ASP A 350 16.56 -1.53 29.44
N HIS A 351 15.38 -2.10 29.14
CA HIS A 351 15.00 -3.48 29.50
C HIS A 351 15.16 -4.48 28.36
N SER A 352 15.66 -4.02 27.19
CA SER A 352 15.86 -4.92 26.07
C SER A 352 16.90 -5.99 26.36
N PRO A 353 16.82 -7.19 25.74
CA PRO A 353 17.78 -8.26 25.97
C PRO A 353 19.16 -7.98 25.36
N ILE A 354 19.30 -6.94 24.51
CA ILE A 354 20.55 -6.61 23.85
C ILE A 354 21.65 -6.20 24.80
N ASP A 355 22.92 -6.45 24.44
CA ASP A 355 24.07 -6.07 25.25
C ASP A 355 24.01 -4.57 25.60
N PRO A 356 24.14 -4.18 26.89
CA PRO A 356 24.06 -2.79 27.32
C PRO A 356 24.96 -1.82 26.54
N LYS A 357 26.11 -2.28 26.05
CA LYS A 357 27.03 -1.43 25.25
C LYS A 357 26.45 -1.03 23.88
N TYR A 358 25.42 -1.73 23.39
CA TYR A 358 24.73 -1.44 22.13
C TYR A 358 23.36 -0.78 22.32
N ARG A 359 22.91 -0.57 23.57
CA ARG A 359 21.71 0.21 23.86
C ARG A 359 21.97 1.70 23.69
N LYS A 360 20.95 2.42 23.24
CA LYS A 360 21.03 3.89 23.19
C LYS A 360 20.90 4.48 24.60
N GLU A 361 21.80 5.37 24.96
CA GLU A 361 21.70 6.12 26.24
C GLU A 361 20.43 6.98 26.29
N LYS A 362 19.98 7.48 25.14
CA LYS A 362 18.80 8.31 25.02
C LYS A 362 18.04 7.97 23.74
N VAL A 363 16.86 7.40 23.91
CA VAL A 363 15.94 7.10 22.81
C VAL A 363 15.03 8.32 22.61
N LYS A 364 14.91 8.77 21.36
CA LYS A 364 13.80 9.61 20.94
C LYS A 364 12.73 8.66 20.40
N GLY A 365 11.58 8.61 21.07
CA GLY A 365 10.44 7.87 20.52
C GLY A 365 10.11 8.39 19.13
N VAL A 366 9.95 7.49 18.19
CA VAL A 366 9.43 7.83 16.86
C VAL A 366 7.91 7.89 16.99
N SER A 367 7.33 9.05 16.71
CA SER A 367 5.87 9.17 16.65
C SER A 367 5.40 8.59 15.32
N ALA A 368 5.10 7.31 15.27
CA ALA A 368 4.31 6.76 14.17
C ALA A 368 2.88 7.26 14.34
N LYS A 369 2.33 7.87 13.28
CA LYS A 369 0.92 8.28 13.25
C LYS A 369 0.11 7.18 12.59
N VAL A 370 -0.97 6.80 13.22
CA VAL A 370 -1.98 5.94 12.61
C VAL A 370 -3.03 6.81 11.95
N ILE A 371 -3.38 6.49 10.71
CA ILE A 371 -4.27 7.32 9.90
C ILE A 371 -5.42 6.51 9.31
N THR A 372 -6.53 7.22 9.08
CA THR A 372 -7.65 6.76 8.27
C THR A 372 -7.55 7.38 6.88
N ALA A 373 -7.28 6.58 5.85
CA ALA A 373 -7.29 7.03 4.46
C ALA A 373 -8.71 7.39 4.02
N THR A 374 -8.85 8.53 3.34
CA THR A 374 -10.13 8.96 2.74
C THR A 374 -10.16 8.75 1.24
N ILE A 375 -9.03 8.94 0.56
CA ILE A 375 -8.89 8.70 -0.88
C ILE A 375 -7.50 8.18 -1.20
N LEU A 376 -7.42 7.33 -2.19
CA LEU A 376 -6.21 6.81 -2.80
C LEU A 376 -6.18 7.26 -4.27
N GLY A 377 -5.02 7.72 -4.75
CA GLY A 377 -4.87 8.21 -6.12
C GLY A 377 -3.47 7.96 -6.67
N GLY A 378 -3.33 7.95 -7.98
CA GLY A 378 -2.05 7.71 -8.64
C GLY A 378 -1.44 6.37 -8.26
N ASP A 379 -0.18 6.35 -7.87
CA ASP A 379 0.56 5.12 -7.55
C ASP A 379 0.05 4.37 -6.30
N CYS A 380 -0.73 5.05 -5.44
CA CYS A 380 -1.44 4.43 -4.32
C CYS A 380 -2.76 3.74 -4.71
N TYR A 381 -3.14 3.70 -6.00
CA TYR A 381 -4.48 3.27 -6.41
C TYR A 381 -4.48 2.48 -7.73
N PRO A 382 -5.22 1.37 -7.84
CA PRO A 382 -6.03 0.66 -6.82
C PRO A 382 -5.22 -0.16 -5.81
N ALA A 383 -4.02 -0.64 -6.17
CA ALA A 383 -3.10 -1.27 -5.22
C ALA A 383 -2.50 -0.18 -4.31
N THR A 384 -2.52 -0.40 -2.99
CA THR A 384 -2.07 0.62 -2.05
C THR A 384 -1.10 0.05 -1.01
N PRO A 385 -0.13 0.84 -0.53
CA PRO A 385 0.69 0.47 0.62
C PRO A 385 -0.14 0.49 1.90
N ILE A 386 0.29 -0.26 2.91
CA ILE A 386 -0.28 -0.23 4.27
C ILE A 386 0.39 0.80 5.18
N GLY A 387 1.50 1.36 4.74
CA GLY A 387 2.25 2.40 5.43
C GLY A 387 3.11 3.20 4.47
N ILE A 388 3.47 4.40 4.86
CA ILE A 388 4.36 5.29 4.10
C ILE A 388 5.34 6.00 5.05
N ASN A 389 6.53 6.32 4.54
CA ASN A 389 7.55 7.08 5.27
C ASN A 389 8.17 8.13 4.34
N LEU A 390 7.78 9.37 4.49
CA LEU A 390 8.15 10.49 3.61
C LEU A 390 8.73 11.69 4.40
N PRO A 391 9.48 12.57 3.75
CA PRO A 391 9.89 12.62 2.33
C PRO A 391 11.01 11.65 2.00
N ASN A 392 11.25 11.41 0.70
CA ASN A 392 12.31 10.53 0.22
C ASN A 392 13.70 11.22 0.18
N ALA A 393 13.77 12.54 0.32
CA ALA A 393 15.02 13.29 0.35
C ALA A 393 15.82 13.07 1.65
N ASP A 394 16.95 12.37 1.57
CA ASP A 394 17.76 11.97 2.73
C ASP A 394 18.20 13.14 3.62
N TRP A 395 18.60 14.27 3.02
CA TRP A 395 19.02 15.43 3.80
C TRP A 395 17.85 16.06 4.58
N ILE A 396 16.63 16.09 4.01
CA ILE A 396 15.44 16.57 4.73
C ILE A 396 15.13 15.63 5.89
N ARG A 397 15.15 14.32 5.66
CA ARG A 397 14.95 13.31 6.72
C ARG A 397 15.95 13.48 7.86
N LYS A 398 17.21 13.72 7.52
CA LYS A 398 18.28 13.92 8.50
C LYS A 398 18.11 15.19 9.32
N ASP A 399 17.80 16.32 8.70
CA ASP A 399 17.84 17.63 9.32
C ASP A 399 16.47 18.06 9.90
N TYR A 400 15.36 17.61 9.31
CA TYR A 400 13.98 17.97 9.69
C TYR A 400 13.15 16.78 10.16
N GLY A 401 13.54 15.55 9.86
CA GLY A 401 12.81 14.33 10.19
C GLY A 401 11.96 13.81 9.05
N SER A 402 11.09 12.83 9.38
CA SER A 402 10.16 12.22 8.44
C SER A 402 8.81 11.98 9.14
N LYS A 403 7.74 11.84 8.35
CA LYS A 403 6.46 11.31 8.81
C LYS A 403 6.37 9.84 8.41
N SER A 404 6.29 8.96 9.41
CA SER A 404 5.92 7.55 9.23
C SER A 404 4.46 7.39 9.62
N VAL A 405 3.65 6.79 8.76
CA VAL A 405 2.23 6.58 9.02
C VAL A 405 1.81 5.17 8.63
N THR A 406 0.94 4.57 9.43
CA THR A 406 0.27 3.30 9.16
C THR A 406 -1.19 3.58 8.77
N ILE A 407 -1.69 2.90 7.74
CA ILE A 407 -3.03 3.13 7.20
C ILE A 407 -3.98 2.07 7.77
N GLU A 408 -4.55 2.35 8.94
CA GLU A 408 -5.32 1.39 9.74
C GLU A 408 -6.56 0.87 9.01
N ASN A 409 -7.37 1.73 8.40
CA ASN A 409 -8.59 1.30 7.74
C ASN A 409 -8.37 0.45 6.47
N ILE A 410 -7.21 0.55 5.85
CA ILE A 410 -6.79 -0.33 4.75
C ILE A 410 -6.41 -1.71 5.30
N THR A 411 -5.62 -1.76 6.37
CA THR A 411 -5.28 -3.01 7.05
C THR A 411 -6.53 -3.71 7.58
N HIS A 412 -7.43 -2.96 8.22
CA HIS A 412 -8.73 -3.48 8.67
C HIS A 412 -9.55 -4.08 7.52
N ALA A 413 -9.63 -3.40 6.37
CA ALA A 413 -10.36 -3.91 5.21
C ALA A 413 -9.76 -5.22 4.65
N TYR A 414 -8.45 -5.37 4.65
CA TYR A 414 -7.80 -6.64 4.31
C TYR A 414 -8.21 -7.76 5.28
N ASN A 415 -8.19 -7.49 6.59
CA ASN A 415 -8.53 -8.45 7.62
C ASN A 415 -10.01 -8.87 7.52
N GLU A 416 -10.93 -7.91 7.34
CA GLU A 416 -12.35 -8.20 7.16
C GLU A 416 -12.64 -9.03 5.90
N ALA A 417 -12.00 -8.70 4.79
CA ALA A 417 -12.14 -9.42 3.53
C ALA A 417 -11.52 -10.83 3.56
N ALA A 418 -10.62 -11.10 4.50
CA ALA A 418 -10.03 -12.42 4.71
C ALA A 418 -10.86 -13.33 5.60
N LYS A 419 -11.80 -12.79 6.40
CA LYS A 419 -12.64 -13.59 7.29
C LYS A 419 -13.45 -14.63 6.51
N GLY A 420 -13.41 -15.88 6.97
CA GLY A 420 -14.17 -16.97 6.37
C GLY A 420 -13.65 -17.46 5.01
N ASN A 421 -12.46 -17.07 4.58
CA ASN A 421 -11.85 -17.57 3.35
C ASN A 421 -11.27 -18.99 3.47
N GLY A 422 -11.36 -19.60 4.65
CA GLY A 422 -10.87 -20.96 4.92
C GLY A 422 -9.38 -21.06 5.18
N PHE A 423 -8.64 -19.92 5.18
CA PHE A 423 -7.19 -19.92 5.37
C PHE A 423 -6.77 -20.45 6.74
N LEU A 424 -7.40 -19.99 7.81
CA LEU A 424 -7.07 -20.43 9.17
C LEU A 424 -7.32 -21.94 9.32
N GLU A 425 -8.48 -22.41 8.88
CA GLU A 425 -8.88 -23.81 8.92
C GLU A 425 -8.00 -24.71 8.03
N GLU A 426 -7.42 -24.16 6.96
CA GLU A 426 -6.51 -24.90 6.09
C GLU A 426 -5.09 -25.01 6.68
N PHE A 427 -4.56 -23.96 7.30
CA PHE A 427 -3.16 -23.90 7.69
C PHE A 427 -2.90 -24.06 9.19
N ILE A 428 -3.92 -23.98 10.04
CA ILE A 428 -3.84 -24.23 11.48
C ILE A 428 -4.64 -25.49 11.82
N TYR A 429 -4.03 -26.44 12.51
CA TYR A 429 -4.66 -27.71 12.82
C TYR A 429 -5.51 -27.65 14.10
N ASP A 430 -5.03 -27.00 15.16
CA ASP A 430 -5.73 -26.93 16.44
C ASP A 430 -6.87 -25.90 16.40
N PRO A 431 -8.14 -26.30 16.63
CA PRO A 431 -9.26 -25.37 16.73
C PRO A 431 -9.07 -24.26 17.79
N ALA A 432 -8.34 -24.54 18.88
CA ALA A 432 -8.08 -23.53 19.91
C ALA A 432 -7.16 -22.42 19.38
N ASP A 433 -6.18 -22.76 18.55
CA ASP A 433 -5.30 -21.77 17.90
C ASP A 433 -6.06 -20.99 16.83
N ILE A 434 -7.00 -21.61 16.11
CA ILE A 434 -7.90 -20.90 15.17
C ILE A 434 -8.73 -19.85 15.92
N GLU A 435 -9.32 -20.22 17.06
CA GLU A 435 -10.11 -19.27 17.88
C GLU A 435 -9.24 -18.16 18.48
N LEU A 436 -8.00 -18.49 18.84
CA LEU A 436 -7.00 -17.53 19.30
C LEU A 436 -6.70 -16.47 18.20
N GLN A 437 -6.48 -16.93 16.96
CA GLN A 437 -6.27 -16.05 15.80
C GLN A 437 -7.49 -15.17 15.52
N LYS A 438 -8.70 -15.75 15.52
CA LYS A 438 -9.95 -14.99 15.31
C LYS A 438 -10.14 -13.91 16.37
N ARG A 439 -9.74 -14.16 17.61
CA ARG A 439 -9.95 -13.25 18.73
C ARG A 439 -8.89 -12.15 18.83
N TYR A 440 -7.63 -12.46 18.59
CA TYR A 440 -6.52 -11.56 18.88
C TYR A 440 -5.65 -11.23 17.67
N GLY A 441 -5.84 -11.90 16.52
CA GLY A 441 -4.96 -11.76 15.36
C GLY A 441 -4.82 -10.30 14.91
N GLU A 442 -5.94 -9.59 14.71
CA GLU A 442 -5.92 -8.19 14.28
C GLU A 442 -5.25 -7.27 15.32
N LEU A 443 -5.63 -7.38 16.60
CA LEU A 443 -5.02 -6.60 17.68
C LEU A 443 -3.52 -6.82 17.77
N SER A 444 -3.08 -8.08 17.72
CA SER A 444 -1.68 -8.43 17.89
C SER A 444 -0.82 -8.08 16.68
N ASP A 445 -1.39 -8.12 15.48
CA ASP A 445 -0.69 -7.72 14.25
C ASP A 445 -0.50 -6.21 14.18
N ASN A 446 -1.54 -5.44 14.51
CA ASN A 446 -1.46 -3.97 14.62
C ASN A 446 -0.42 -3.56 15.67
N LEU A 447 -0.45 -4.20 16.84
CA LEU A 447 0.50 -3.89 17.91
C LEU A 447 1.94 -4.31 17.58
N HIS A 448 2.12 -5.43 16.86
CA HIS A 448 3.42 -5.83 16.32
C HIS A 448 3.98 -4.73 15.40
N THR A 449 3.16 -4.26 14.47
CA THR A 449 3.54 -3.17 13.56
C THR A 449 3.90 -1.89 14.33
N ASP A 450 3.07 -1.49 15.31
CA ASP A 450 3.36 -0.31 16.13
C ASP A 450 4.69 -0.43 16.90
N LEU A 451 4.97 -1.58 17.50
CA LEU A 451 6.22 -1.85 18.24
C LEU A 451 7.43 -1.89 17.27
N HIS A 452 7.27 -2.47 16.09
CA HIS A 452 8.27 -2.53 15.03
C HIS A 452 8.69 -1.11 14.61
N GLU A 453 7.72 -0.27 14.27
CA GLU A 453 7.95 1.09 13.77
C GLU A 453 8.39 2.06 14.88
N CYS A 454 7.67 2.08 16.01
CA CYS A 454 7.93 3.06 17.08
C CYS A 454 9.20 2.77 17.87
N LEU A 455 9.54 1.51 18.06
CA LEU A 455 10.62 1.07 18.92
C LEU A 455 11.69 0.28 18.15
N GLY A 456 11.29 -0.68 17.34
CA GLY A 456 12.19 -1.57 16.64
C GLY A 456 13.28 -0.82 15.87
N HIS A 457 12.91 -0.02 14.89
CA HIS A 457 13.87 0.80 14.12
C HIS A 457 14.59 1.84 14.96
N GLY A 458 13.95 2.30 16.03
CA GLY A 458 14.50 3.30 16.95
C GLY A 458 15.57 2.78 17.91
N SER A 459 15.62 1.45 18.18
CA SER A 459 16.46 0.84 19.22
C SER A 459 17.90 0.59 18.79
N GLY A 460 18.78 0.39 19.77
CA GLY A 460 20.18 0.00 19.55
C GLY A 460 21.03 1.07 18.87
N GLN A 461 22.35 0.91 18.95
CA GLN A 461 23.33 1.82 18.33
C GLN A 461 24.50 1.06 17.72
N LEU A 462 25.17 1.70 16.75
CA LEU A 462 26.41 1.19 16.18
C LEU A 462 27.58 1.44 17.16
N ALA A 463 28.56 0.53 17.14
CA ALA A 463 29.81 0.75 17.83
C ALA A 463 30.61 1.92 17.19
N PRO A 464 31.44 2.61 17.96
CA PRO A 464 32.23 3.72 17.42
C PRO A 464 33.05 3.33 16.19
N GLY A 465 32.91 4.09 15.11
CA GLY A 465 33.65 3.90 13.87
C GLY A 465 33.02 2.90 12.85
N VAL A 466 31.93 2.24 13.20
CA VAL A 466 31.18 1.37 12.29
C VAL A 466 30.31 2.21 11.35
N LYS A 467 30.36 1.92 10.06
CA LYS A 467 29.54 2.60 9.06
C LYS A 467 28.15 2.00 8.96
N ALA A 468 27.15 2.82 8.67
CA ALA A 468 25.77 2.38 8.52
C ALA A 468 25.58 1.31 7.42
N ASP A 469 26.38 1.37 6.35
CA ASP A 469 26.37 0.46 5.21
C ASP A 469 27.30 -0.76 5.35
N ALA A 470 27.86 -1.01 6.54
CA ALA A 470 28.83 -2.09 6.77
C ALA A 470 28.30 -3.48 6.37
N LEU A 471 27.01 -3.72 6.51
CA LEU A 471 26.34 -5.00 6.20
C LEU A 471 25.93 -5.13 4.71
N LYS A 472 26.16 -4.10 3.90
CA LYS A 472 25.88 -4.09 2.45
C LYS A 472 24.49 -4.64 2.10
N ASN A 473 24.43 -5.58 1.14
CA ASN A 473 23.21 -6.21 0.65
C ASN A 473 22.42 -7.03 1.69
N TYR A 474 22.98 -7.32 2.86
CA TYR A 474 22.28 -8.00 3.96
C TYR A 474 21.72 -7.01 4.98
N GLY A 475 22.07 -5.74 4.87
CA GLY A 475 21.70 -4.70 5.83
C GLY A 475 20.19 -4.55 6.01
N SER A 476 19.42 -4.49 4.92
CA SER A 476 17.96 -4.36 4.97
C SER A 476 17.31 -5.56 5.66
N THR A 477 17.64 -6.79 5.25
CA THR A 477 17.07 -8.01 5.86
C THR A 477 17.35 -8.06 7.38
N LEU A 478 18.57 -7.71 7.80
CA LEU A 478 18.96 -7.76 9.21
C LEU A 478 18.33 -6.62 10.01
N GLU A 479 18.10 -5.45 9.41
CA GLU A 479 17.37 -4.36 10.06
C GLU A 479 15.92 -4.70 10.29
N GLU A 480 15.23 -5.23 9.27
CA GLU A 480 13.84 -5.69 9.41
C GLU A 480 13.73 -6.83 10.43
N ALA A 481 14.67 -7.79 10.41
CA ALA A 481 14.69 -8.85 11.40
C ALA A 481 14.90 -8.33 12.83
N ARG A 482 15.72 -7.30 13.00
CA ARG A 482 15.96 -6.66 14.30
C ARG A 482 14.72 -5.94 14.83
N ALA A 483 14.03 -5.21 13.95
CA ALA A 483 12.81 -4.49 14.31
C ALA A 483 11.65 -5.45 14.64
N ASP A 484 11.46 -6.49 13.83
CA ASP A 484 10.47 -7.55 14.09
C ASP A 484 10.76 -8.30 15.41
N LEU A 485 12.01 -8.67 15.66
CA LEU A 485 12.39 -9.35 16.91
C LEU A 485 12.20 -8.48 18.14
N PHE A 486 12.46 -7.18 18.04
CA PHE A 486 12.17 -6.25 19.11
C PHE A 486 10.68 -6.22 19.42
N ALA A 487 9.84 -6.12 18.40
CA ALA A 487 8.39 -6.16 18.52
C ALA A 487 7.90 -7.49 19.09
N LEU A 488 8.33 -8.62 18.54
CA LEU A 488 7.95 -9.96 19.02
C LEU A 488 8.36 -10.19 20.48
N TYR A 489 9.58 -9.81 20.86
CA TYR A 489 10.05 -9.97 22.22
C TYR A 489 9.17 -9.20 23.21
N TYR A 490 8.80 -7.96 22.88
CA TYR A 490 8.00 -7.13 23.77
C TYR A 490 6.50 -7.39 23.69
N LEU A 491 5.98 -7.93 22.61
CA LEU A 491 4.57 -8.29 22.52
C LEU A 491 4.13 -9.27 23.62
N GLY A 492 5.04 -10.14 24.06
CA GLY A 492 4.84 -11.04 25.21
C GLY A 492 5.27 -10.47 26.56
N ASP A 493 5.60 -9.19 26.67
CA ASP A 493 6.05 -8.58 27.92
C ASP A 493 4.86 -8.12 28.79
N PRO A 494 4.87 -8.40 30.10
CA PRO A 494 3.86 -7.90 31.03
C PRO A 494 3.66 -6.39 31.01
N LYS A 495 4.65 -5.62 30.57
CA LYS A 495 4.57 -4.17 30.42
C LYS A 495 3.43 -3.74 29.50
N LEU A 496 3.13 -4.49 28.43
CA LEU A 496 2.03 -4.15 27.53
C LEU A 496 0.66 -4.35 28.19
N VAL A 497 0.53 -5.31 29.12
CA VAL A 497 -0.67 -5.47 29.94
C VAL A 497 -0.79 -4.31 30.94
N GLU A 498 0.31 -3.91 31.57
CA GLU A 498 0.38 -2.75 32.49
C GLU A 498 -0.07 -1.46 31.78
N LEU A 499 0.37 -1.26 30.53
CA LEU A 499 0.02 -0.11 29.70
C LEU A 499 -1.42 -0.19 29.15
N GLY A 500 -2.12 -1.31 29.35
CA GLY A 500 -3.48 -1.53 28.83
C GLY A 500 -3.56 -1.76 27.33
N LEU A 501 -2.43 -2.09 26.69
CA LEU A 501 -2.33 -2.30 25.23
C LEU A 501 -2.78 -3.70 24.79
N VAL A 502 -2.64 -4.69 25.66
CA VAL A 502 -3.13 -6.07 25.46
C VAL A 502 -3.86 -6.55 26.72
N PRO A 503 -4.87 -7.42 26.58
CA PRO A 503 -5.59 -7.96 27.74
C PRO A 503 -4.81 -9.05 28.49
N SER A 504 -3.96 -9.80 27.78
CA SER A 504 -3.20 -10.93 28.33
C SER A 504 -2.10 -11.37 27.37
N PHE A 505 -1.27 -12.34 27.79
CA PHE A 505 -0.27 -13.00 26.97
C PHE A 505 -0.87 -13.77 25.76
N ASP A 506 -2.16 -14.06 25.77
CA ASP A 506 -2.81 -14.75 24.64
C ASP A 506 -2.75 -13.96 23.32
N ALA A 507 -2.72 -12.62 23.40
CA ALA A 507 -2.49 -11.80 22.21
C ALA A 507 -1.09 -12.06 21.60
N ALA A 508 -0.06 -12.20 22.44
CA ALA A 508 1.27 -12.57 21.98
C ALA A 508 1.31 -13.99 21.36
N LYS A 509 0.61 -14.96 21.94
CA LYS A 509 0.53 -16.32 21.38
C LYS A 509 -0.05 -16.31 19.95
N ALA A 510 -1.10 -15.50 19.72
CA ALA A 510 -1.67 -15.35 18.39
C ALA A 510 -0.61 -14.85 17.39
N GLN A 511 0.10 -13.78 17.71
CA GLN A 511 1.13 -13.24 16.82
C GLN A 511 2.31 -14.18 16.62
N TYR A 512 2.77 -14.85 17.68
CA TYR A 512 3.89 -15.78 17.59
C TYR A 512 3.58 -16.94 16.64
N LEU A 513 2.40 -17.56 16.79
CA LEU A 513 1.97 -18.61 15.88
C LEU A 513 1.85 -18.09 14.44
N HIS A 514 1.18 -16.95 14.26
CA HIS A 514 1.03 -16.32 12.95
C HIS A 514 2.39 -16.05 12.29
N TYR A 515 3.32 -15.44 13.03
CA TYR A 515 4.63 -15.07 12.52
C TYR A 515 5.47 -16.29 12.12
N ILE A 516 5.51 -17.31 12.98
CA ILE A 516 6.25 -18.57 12.73
C ILE A 516 5.62 -19.33 11.54
N LEU A 517 4.31 -19.46 11.50
CA LEU A 517 3.59 -20.08 10.39
C LEU A 517 3.86 -19.36 9.07
N ASN A 518 3.84 -18.03 9.09
CA ASN A 518 4.15 -17.21 7.91
C ASN A 518 5.59 -17.41 7.46
N GLY A 519 6.56 -17.26 8.36
CA GLY A 519 7.98 -17.37 8.04
C GLY A 519 8.40 -18.75 7.54
N MET A 520 7.82 -19.82 8.08
CA MET A 520 8.15 -21.19 7.68
C MET A 520 7.36 -21.67 6.46
N MET A 521 6.14 -21.14 6.22
CA MET A 521 5.22 -21.84 5.34
C MET A 521 4.37 -20.90 4.46
N THR A 522 3.47 -20.06 5.03
CA THR A 522 2.41 -19.46 4.24
C THR A 522 2.89 -18.37 3.28
N GLN A 523 3.96 -17.64 3.59
CA GLN A 523 4.56 -16.67 2.67
C GLN A 523 5.11 -17.30 1.38
N LEU A 524 5.38 -18.62 1.37
CA LEU A 524 5.88 -19.34 0.18
C LEU A 524 4.88 -19.28 -0.98
N ALA A 525 3.59 -19.04 -0.71
CA ALA A 525 2.59 -18.83 -1.75
C ALA A 525 2.90 -17.64 -2.70
N ARG A 526 3.76 -16.70 -2.27
CA ARG A 526 4.17 -15.53 -3.06
C ARG A 526 5.42 -15.77 -3.91
N ILE A 527 6.03 -16.95 -3.81
CA ILE A 527 7.28 -17.29 -4.50
C ILE A 527 6.94 -18.15 -5.72
N GLN A 528 7.57 -17.86 -6.84
CA GLN A 528 7.42 -18.69 -8.04
C GLN A 528 8.05 -20.08 -7.83
N PRO A 529 7.47 -21.15 -8.41
CA PRO A 529 8.03 -22.49 -8.29
C PRO A 529 9.50 -22.55 -8.68
N GLY A 530 10.31 -23.21 -7.84
CA GLY A 530 11.74 -23.38 -8.08
C GLY A 530 12.64 -22.20 -7.73
N LYS A 531 12.06 -21.09 -7.21
CA LYS A 531 12.82 -19.91 -6.76
C LYS A 531 13.09 -19.94 -5.27
N ASP A 532 14.14 -19.24 -4.87
CA ASP A 532 14.48 -18.93 -3.48
C ASP A 532 13.87 -17.59 -3.04
N VAL A 533 13.96 -17.27 -1.75
CA VAL A 533 13.46 -15.98 -1.22
C VAL A 533 14.44 -14.85 -1.55
N GLU A 534 13.95 -13.78 -2.16
CA GLU A 534 14.77 -12.62 -2.54
C GLU A 534 14.42 -11.34 -1.77
N GLU A 535 13.14 -11.11 -1.47
CA GLU A 535 12.63 -9.89 -0.84
C GLU A 535 13.00 -9.82 0.65
N ALA A 536 13.41 -8.64 1.14
CA ALA A 536 14.01 -8.45 2.46
C ALA A 536 13.08 -8.84 3.62
N HIS A 537 11.80 -8.45 3.56
CA HIS A 537 10.82 -8.80 4.61
C HIS A 537 10.44 -10.27 4.60
N MET A 538 10.47 -10.93 3.44
CA MET A 538 10.27 -12.39 3.39
C MET A 538 11.50 -13.14 3.93
N ARG A 539 12.71 -12.62 3.64
CA ARG A 539 13.95 -13.17 4.20
C ARG A 539 14.01 -13.04 5.71
N ASN A 540 13.63 -11.89 6.27
CA ASN A 540 13.66 -11.70 7.72
C ASN A 540 12.71 -12.66 8.44
N ARG A 541 11.46 -12.79 7.95
CA ARG A 541 10.46 -13.70 8.54
C ARG A 541 10.92 -15.15 8.50
N MET A 542 11.44 -15.57 7.34
CA MET A 542 11.98 -16.92 7.21
C MET A 542 13.19 -17.15 8.13
N LEU A 543 14.12 -16.18 8.20
CA LEU A 543 15.29 -16.24 9.07
C LEU A 543 14.89 -16.44 10.52
N ILE A 544 13.99 -15.61 11.05
CA ILE A 544 13.55 -15.68 12.43
C ILE A 544 12.86 -17.02 12.70
N ALA A 545 11.92 -17.40 11.84
CA ALA A 545 11.15 -18.62 12.03
C ALA A 545 12.03 -19.90 11.96
N MET A 546 12.91 -19.97 10.97
CA MET A 546 13.79 -21.14 10.79
C MET A 546 14.88 -21.22 11.86
N TRP A 547 15.43 -20.09 12.29
CA TRP A 547 16.39 -20.05 13.38
C TRP A 547 15.75 -20.51 14.70
N CYS A 548 14.58 -19.99 15.04
CA CYS A 548 13.82 -20.39 16.23
C CYS A 548 13.42 -21.87 16.15
N TYR A 549 13.03 -22.37 14.97
CA TYR A 549 12.74 -23.78 14.76
C TYR A 549 13.96 -24.65 15.07
N GLU A 550 15.15 -24.34 14.53
CA GLU A 550 16.37 -25.10 14.78
C GLU A 550 16.81 -25.03 16.24
N LYS A 551 16.84 -23.85 16.84
CA LYS A 551 17.25 -23.67 18.25
C LYS A 551 16.25 -24.25 19.22
N GLY A 552 14.97 -24.18 18.91
CA GLY A 552 13.90 -24.78 19.69
C GLY A 552 13.86 -26.32 19.68
N GLN A 553 14.67 -26.99 18.82
CA GLN A 553 14.87 -28.44 18.87
C GLN A 553 15.92 -28.85 19.90
N GLN A 554 16.71 -27.92 20.44
CA GLN A 554 17.81 -28.18 21.34
C GLN A 554 17.31 -28.12 22.79
N GLY A 555 17.62 -29.14 23.59
CA GLY A 555 17.27 -29.18 25.02
C GLY A 555 16.61 -30.51 25.42
N GLU A 556 16.38 -30.67 26.75
CA GLU A 556 15.60 -31.77 27.30
C GLU A 556 14.11 -31.37 27.33
N GLY A 557 13.26 -32.04 26.53
CA GLY A 557 11.83 -31.80 26.49
C GLY A 557 11.21 -31.81 25.09
N GLU A 558 9.98 -31.36 24.98
CA GLU A 558 9.33 -31.19 23.68
C GLU A 558 9.96 -30.02 22.91
N PRO A 559 10.14 -30.17 21.58
CA PRO A 559 10.59 -29.06 20.74
C PRO A 559 9.64 -27.85 20.85
N VAL A 560 10.17 -26.63 20.92
CA VAL A 560 9.39 -25.38 21.01
C VAL A 560 8.47 -25.15 19.81
N ILE A 561 8.94 -25.55 18.64
CA ILE A 561 8.19 -25.51 17.38
C ILE A 561 8.24 -26.90 16.75
N LYS A 562 7.10 -27.40 16.34
CA LYS A 562 6.97 -28.68 15.64
C LYS A 562 6.49 -28.49 14.22
N LYS A 563 7.08 -29.25 13.30
CA LYS A 563 6.56 -29.49 11.95
C LYS A 563 5.93 -30.87 11.95
N VAL A 564 4.60 -30.91 11.91
CA VAL A 564 3.81 -32.16 12.02
C VAL A 564 3.03 -32.43 10.74
N THR A 565 2.64 -33.69 10.55
CA THR A 565 1.79 -34.08 9.40
C THR A 565 0.48 -34.68 9.90
N HIS A 566 -0.64 -34.07 9.52
CA HIS A 566 -1.97 -34.59 9.74
C HIS A 566 -2.68 -34.76 8.40
N ASP A 567 -3.27 -35.90 8.14
CA ASP A 567 -4.00 -36.20 6.89
C ASP A 567 -3.23 -35.89 5.60
N GLY A 568 -1.90 -36.08 5.65
CA GLY A 568 -1.01 -35.84 4.52
C GLY A 568 -0.69 -34.35 4.25
N LYS A 569 -1.08 -33.45 5.17
CA LYS A 569 -0.75 -32.03 5.13
C LYS A 569 0.22 -31.65 6.23
N THR A 570 1.12 -30.74 5.94
CA THR A 570 2.08 -30.19 6.91
C THR A 570 1.46 -29.06 7.70
N TYR A 571 1.69 -29.05 9.03
CA TYR A 571 1.29 -27.98 9.95
C TYR A 571 2.45 -27.59 10.84
N ILE A 572 2.39 -26.35 11.33
CA ILE A 572 3.32 -25.80 12.30
C ILE A 572 2.59 -25.62 13.62
N GLU A 573 3.16 -26.16 14.68
CA GLU A 573 2.65 -26.06 16.05
C GLU A 573 3.70 -25.40 16.94
N VAL A 574 3.26 -24.45 17.78
CA VAL A 574 4.09 -23.84 18.83
C VAL A 574 3.68 -24.47 20.16
N THR A 575 4.59 -25.14 20.81
CA THR A 575 4.30 -25.91 22.04
C THR A 575 4.73 -25.18 23.31
N ASP A 576 5.68 -24.24 23.19
CA ASP A 576 6.19 -23.44 24.31
C ASP A 576 6.38 -21.97 23.88
N TYR A 577 5.38 -21.15 24.14
CA TYR A 577 5.37 -19.75 23.76
C TYR A 577 6.31 -18.89 24.62
N GLU A 578 6.54 -19.26 25.88
CA GLU A 578 7.47 -18.53 26.75
C GLU A 578 8.91 -18.76 26.31
N ARG A 579 9.27 -20.01 26.02
CA ARG A 579 10.59 -20.33 25.46
C ARG A 579 10.79 -19.71 24.07
N LEU A 580 9.74 -19.63 23.24
CA LEU A 580 9.81 -18.96 21.94
C LEU A 580 10.14 -17.47 22.11
N ARG A 581 9.53 -16.78 23.10
CA ARG A 581 9.88 -15.40 23.42
C ARG A 581 11.35 -15.25 23.79
N GLU A 582 11.89 -16.17 24.60
CA GLU A 582 13.32 -16.18 24.94
C GLU A 582 14.21 -16.33 23.69
N LEU A 583 13.84 -17.23 22.77
CA LEU A 583 14.55 -17.42 21.50
C LEU A 583 14.53 -16.14 20.65
N PHE A 584 13.42 -15.41 20.60
CA PHE A 584 13.38 -14.09 19.93
C PHE A 584 14.39 -13.12 20.58
N GLY A 585 14.49 -13.10 21.91
CA GLY A 585 15.47 -12.30 22.62
C GLY A 585 16.92 -12.69 22.32
N GLU A 586 17.22 -13.97 22.28
CA GLU A 586 18.55 -14.49 21.95
C GLU A 586 18.97 -14.11 20.51
N LEU A 587 18.06 -14.24 19.54
CA LEU A 587 18.34 -13.86 18.15
C LEU A 587 18.45 -12.34 18.00
N LEU A 588 17.64 -11.57 18.72
CA LEU A 588 17.75 -10.11 18.78
C LEU A 588 19.12 -9.67 19.24
N CYS A 589 19.65 -10.28 20.31
CA CYS A 589 21.02 -10.01 20.82
C CYS A 589 22.07 -10.24 19.72
N GLU A 590 22.00 -11.35 19.01
CA GLU A 590 22.98 -11.68 17.96
C GLU A 590 22.87 -10.73 16.77
N ILE A 591 21.66 -10.46 16.29
CA ILE A 591 21.48 -9.52 15.14
C ILE A 591 21.90 -8.09 15.53
N GLN A 592 21.61 -7.66 16.77
CA GLN A 592 22.08 -6.36 17.24
C GLN A 592 23.60 -6.30 17.32
N ARG A 593 24.26 -7.35 17.80
CA ARG A 593 25.73 -7.46 17.79
C ARG A 593 26.28 -7.33 16.36
N ILE A 594 25.76 -8.15 15.44
CA ILE A 594 26.17 -8.14 14.02
C ILE A 594 26.05 -6.71 13.43
N LYS A 595 24.92 -6.07 13.66
CA LYS A 595 24.69 -4.71 13.17
C LYS A 595 25.62 -3.70 13.83
N SER A 596 25.73 -3.75 15.17
CA SER A 596 26.52 -2.80 15.94
C SER A 596 28.01 -2.88 15.63
N GLU A 597 28.53 -4.06 15.35
CA GLU A 597 29.94 -4.31 15.04
C GLU A 597 30.22 -4.24 13.52
N GLY A 598 29.20 -4.18 12.68
CA GLY A 598 29.33 -4.20 11.23
C GLY A 598 29.89 -5.54 10.72
N ASP A 599 29.56 -6.65 11.43
CA ASP A 599 30.05 -8.01 11.14
C ASP A 599 29.35 -8.61 9.91
N TYR A 600 29.84 -8.22 8.74
CA TYR A 600 29.29 -8.63 7.44
C TYR A 600 29.26 -10.16 7.27
N GLU A 601 30.33 -10.87 7.67
CA GLU A 601 30.41 -12.32 7.46
C GLU A 601 29.43 -13.09 8.35
N ALA A 602 29.26 -12.68 9.60
CA ALA A 602 28.23 -13.27 10.46
C ALA A 602 26.81 -12.97 9.92
N GLY A 603 26.55 -11.73 9.50
CA GLY A 603 25.27 -11.34 8.91
C GLY A 603 24.95 -12.11 7.64
N LYS A 604 25.89 -12.23 6.73
CA LYS A 604 25.78 -13.07 5.53
C LYS A 604 25.47 -14.52 5.88
N THR A 605 26.25 -15.10 6.78
CA THR A 605 26.06 -16.50 7.20
C THR A 605 24.66 -16.73 7.76
N LEU A 606 24.19 -15.84 8.62
CA LEU A 606 22.87 -15.94 9.24
C LEU A 606 21.75 -15.87 8.20
N VAL A 607 21.79 -14.89 7.29
CA VAL A 607 20.76 -14.71 6.25
C VAL A 607 20.78 -15.87 5.25
N GLU A 608 21.96 -16.26 4.75
CA GLU A 608 22.05 -17.34 3.75
C GLU A 608 21.67 -18.70 4.33
N THR A 609 21.90 -18.93 5.63
CA THR A 609 21.54 -20.21 6.28
C THR A 609 20.03 -20.31 6.50
N TYR A 610 19.38 -19.22 6.97
CA TYR A 610 18.01 -19.31 7.48
C TYR A 610 16.99 -18.53 6.65
N GLY A 611 17.39 -17.55 5.84
CA GLY A 611 16.46 -16.61 5.20
C GLY A 611 16.30 -16.75 3.68
N VAL A 612 16.97 -17.70 3.03
CA VAL A 612 17.04 -17.75 1.56
C VAL A 612 16.48 -19.03 0.98
N LYS A 613 16.90 -20.19 1.47
CA LYS A 613 16.64 -21.48 0.82
C LYS A 613 15.25 -22.03 1.12
N VAL A 614 14.49 -22.29 0.07
CA VAL A 614 13.12 -22.80 0.12
C VAL A 614 13.11 -24.33 0.02
N ASP A 615 12.42 -25.01 0.96
CA ASP A 615 12.06 -26.42 0.83
C ASP A 615 11.03 -26.57 -0.31
N GLN A 616 11.46 -27.07 -1.46
CA GLN A 616 10.63 -27.17 -2.66
C GLN A 616 9.44 -28.12 -2.50
N ASN A 617 9.53 -29.13 -1.63
CA ASN A 617 8.40 -30.04 -1.37
C ASN A 617 7.31 -29.32 -0.58
N LEU A 618 7.71 -28.62 0.48
CA LEU A 618 6.80 -27.77 1.26
C LEU A 618 6.20 -26.65 0.41
N HIS A 619 7.02 -26.01 -0.44
CA HIS A 619 6.57 -24.97 -1.35
C HIS A 619 5.46 -25.47 -2.30
N ASN A 620 5.67 -26.63 -2.95
CA ASN A 620 4.67 -27.24 -3.81
C ASN A 620 3.39 -27.60 -3.06
N GLU A 621 3.51 -28.07 -1.80
CA GLU A 621 2.37 -28.33 -0.93
C GLU A 621 1.58 -27.03 -0.65
N VAL A 622 2.27 -25.97 -0.26
CA VAL A 622 1.65 -24.66 0.05
C VAL A 622 0.94 -24.11 -1.18
N LEU A 623 1.58 -24.09 -2.34
CA LEU A 623 0.95 -23.63 -3.59
C LEU A 623 -0.33 -24.40 -3.91
N LYS A 624 -0.29 -25.74 -3.77
CA LYS A 624 -1.47 -26.58 -3.98
C LYS A 624 -2.58 -26.29 -2.99
N ARG A 625 -2.25 -26.08 -1.70
CA ARG A 625 -3.23 -25.77 -0.66
C ARG A 625 -3.88 -24.41 -0.88
N TYR A 626 -3.09 -23.39 -1.25
CA TYR A 626 -3.59 -22.07 -1.61
C TYR A 626 -4.52 -22.11 -2.83
N SER A 627 -4.17 -22.83 -3.87
CA SER A 627 -5.01 -22.96 -5.07
C SER A 627 -6.39 -23.55 -4.79
N ASN A 628 -6.51 -24.42 -3.75
CA ASN A 628 -7.77 -24.99 -3.33
C ASN A 628 -8.67 -24.02 -2.54
N LEU A 629 -8.08 -22.97 -1.95
CA LEU A 629 -8.81 -21.94 -1.20
C LEU A 629 -9.42 -20.87 -2.09
N ASN A 630 -9.03 -20.81 -3.36
CA ASN A 630 -9.47 -19.77 -4.30
C ASN A 630 -9.25 -18.35 -3.73
N ILE A 631 -8.07 -18.14 -3.13
CA ILE A 631 -7.62 -16.87 -2.59
C ILE A 631 -6.77 -16.18 -3.66
N GLU A 632 -7.18 -15.00 -4.07
CA GLU A 632 -6.42 -14.19 -5.01
C GLU A 632 -5.16 -13.63 -4.32
N PRO A 633 -3.96 -13.76 -4.94
CA PRO A 633 -2.70 -13.31 -4.34
C PRO A 633 -2.56 -11.78 -4.27
N TYR A 634 -3.30 -11.06 -5.13
CA TYR A 634 -3.27 -9.61 -5.20
C TYR A 634 -4.61 -8.99 -4.86
N SER A 635 -4.55 -7.82 -4.23
CA SER A 635 -5.76 -7.06 -3.91
C SER A 635 -5.51 -5.56 -4.10
N GLY A 636 -6.60 -4.85 -4.36
CA GLY A 636 -6.65 -3.40 -4.39
C GLY A 636 -8.02 -2.91 -3.98
N PHE A 637 -8.28 -1.62 -4.08
CA PHE A 637 -9.46 -1.00 -3.49
C PHE A 637 -10.27 -0.20 -4.49
N VAL A 638 -11.57 -0.06 -4.21
CA VAL A 638 -12.37 1.06 -4.67
C VAL A 638 -12.42 2.12 -3.59
N ASN A 639 -12.37 3.37 -3.99
CA ASN A 639 -12.50 4.50 -3.08
C ASN A 639 -13.94 4.73 -2.65
N PRO A 640 -14.19 5.27 -1.45
CA PRO A 640 -15.48 5.84 -1.09
C PRO A 640 -15.86 7.01 -2.01
N VAL A 641 -17.16 7.28 -2.11
CA VAL A 641 -17.69 8.42 -2.86
C VAL A 641 -18.05 9.55 -1.90
N TYR A 642 -17.46 10.71 -2.11
CA TYR A 642 -17.73 11.90 -1.28
C TYR A 642 -18.70 12.82 -1.99
N LYS A 643 -19.86 13.08 -1.36
CA LYS A 643 -20.92 13.93 -1.91
C LYS A 643 -21.09 15.18 -1.07
N PRO A 644 -20.80 16.38 -1.62
CA PRO A 644 -21.06 17.61 -0.92
C PRO A 644 -22.57 17.87 -0.86
N VAL A 645 -23.06 18.22 0.32
CA VAL A 645 -24.42 18.72 0.52
C VAL A 645 -24.39 20.22 0.31
N MET A 646 -25.19 20.72 -0.65
CA MET A 646 -25.18 22.12 -1.06
C MET A 646 -26.43 22.86 -0.59
N GLU A 647 -26.25 24.00 0.07
CA GLU A 647 -27.33 24.95 0.38
C GLU A 647 -26.91 26.36 -0.06
N LYS A 648 -27.73 27.00 -0.87
CA LYS A 648 -27.50 28.36 -1.39
C LYS A 648 -26.12 28.58 -2.06
N GLY A 649 -25.56 27.50 -2.65
CA GLY A 649 -24.25 27.54 -3.31
C GLY A 649 -23.07 27.26 -2.39
N GLU A 650 -23.30 27.02 -1.09
CA GLU A 650 -22.27 26.70 -0.11
C GLU A 650 -22.34 25.22 0.29
N ILE A 651 -21.19 24.59 0.57
CA ILE A 651 -21.14 23.24 1.16
C ILE A 651 -21.50 23.35 2.64
N THR A 652 -22.58 22.67 3.04
CA THR A 652 -23.06 22.61 4.44
C THR A 652 -22.73 21.30 5.13
N ASP A 653 -22.41 20.25 4.36
CA ASP A 653 -21.89 18.96 4.85
C ASP A 653 -21.23 18.18 3.70
N VAL A 654 -20.48 17.12 4.02
CA VAL A 654 -19.98 16.14 3.06
C VAL A 654 -20.32 14.75 3.56
N LYS A 655 -20.98 13.95 2.71
CA LYS A 655 -21.37 12.57 3.02
C LYS A 655 -20.48 11.58 2.32
N VAL A 656 -20.18 10.46 2.99
CA VAL A 656 -19.42 9.32 2.46
C VAL A 656 -20.39 8.22 2.07
N GLU A 657 -20.28 7.69 0.85
CA GLU A 657 -21.07 6.58 0.34
C GLU A 657 -20.17 5.46 -0.16
N TYR A 658 -20.64 4.21 0.00
CA TYR A 658 -19.91 2.99 -0.36
C TYR A 658 -20.69 2.16 -1.40
N THR A 659 -21.23 2.82 -2.43
CA THR A 659 -22.20 2.23 -3.35
C THR A 659 -21.61 1.80 -4.69
N GLU A 660 -20.44 2.30 -5.09
CA GLU A 660 -19.86 1.99 -6.38
C GLU A 660 -19.18 0.62 -6.41
N GLY A 661 -19.38 -0.12 -7.50
CA GLY A 661 -18.57 -1.25 -7.90
C GLY A 661 -17.30 -0.81 -8.63
N TYR A 662 -16.38 -1.75 -8.90
CA TYR A 662 -15.09 -1.44 -9.52
C TYR A 662 -15.25 -0.82 -10.92
N LYS A 663 -16.05 -1.46 -11.78
CA LYS A 663 -16.31 -0.98 -13.15
C LYS A 663 -16.98 0.40 -13.15
N ASP A 664 -17.98 0.60 -12.31
CA ASP A 664 -18.70 1.88 -12.24
C ASP A 664 -17.76 3.01 -11.82
N GLN A 665 -16.90 2.77 -10.83
CA GLN A 665 -15.92 3.76 -10.38
C GLN A 665 -14.90 4.09 -11.47
N MET A 666 -14.38 3.08 -12.18
CA MET A 666 -13.41 3.30 -13.26
C MET A 666 -13.99 4.12 -14.41
N LEU A 667 -15.24 3.83 -14.81
CA LEU A 667 -15.93 4.59 -15.86
C LEU A 667 -16.27 6.01 -15.40
N ARG A 668 -16.69 6.19 -14.14
CA ARG A 668 -16.89 7.53 -13.58
C ARG A 668 -15.57 8.32 -13.55
N TYR A 669 -14.47 7.71 -13.12
CA TYR A 669 -13.17 8.37 -13.13
C TYR A 669 -12.71 8.74 -14.53
N SER A 670 -13.01 7.91 -15.53
CA SER A 670 -12.71 8.25 -16.93
C SER A 670 -13.51 9.43 -17.42
N LYS A 671 -14.73 9.62 -16.95
CA LYS A 671 -15.56 10.77 -17.28
C LYS A 671 -15.13 12.04 -16.55
N ASP A 672 -14.87 11.94 -15.23
CA ASP A 672 -14.74 13.09 -14.34
C ASP A 672 -13.29 13.57 -14.17
N TYR A 673 -12.29 12.68 -14.39
CA TYR A 673 -10.87 12.94 -14.09
C TYR A 673 -9.91 12.58 -15.24
N SER A 674 -10.40 12.58 -16.49
CA SER A 674 -9.56 12.41 -17.69
C SER A 674 -9.29 13.75 -18.32
N PHE A 675 -8.21 14.40 -17.92
CA PHE A 675 -7.87 15.76 -18.34
C PHE A 675 -6.77 15.85 -19.38
N LEU A 676 -5.89 14.85 -19.46
CA LEU A 676 -4.79 14.87 -20.41
C LEU A 676 -5.27 14.54 -21.84
N PRO A 677 -4.60 15.03 -22.89
CA PRO A 677 -4.80 14.51 -24.23
C PRO A 677 -4.36 13.04 -24.31
N SER A 678 -4.78 12.35 -25.37
CA SER A 678 -4.42 10.94 -25.58
C SER A 678 -2.94 10.74 -25.94
N VAL A 679 -2.25 11.80 -26.31
CA VAL A 679 -0.81 11.88 -26.58
C VAL A 679 -0.24 13.10 -25.86
N ASN A 680 0.79 12.89 -25.04
CA ASN A 680 1.45 13.94 -24.25
C ASN A 680 2.91 14.14 -24.65
#